data_10dbb821927edbd0b872187e38a28f5c
#
_entry.id   10dbb821927edbd0b872187e38a28f5c
#
_cell.length_a   1.000
_cell.length_b   1.000
_cell.length_c   1.000
_cell.angle_alpha   90.00
_cell.angle_beta   90.00
_cell.angle_gamma   90.00
#
_symmetry.space_group_name_H-M   'P 1'
#
loop_
_entity.id
_entity.type
_entity.pdbx_description
1 polymer ?
#
loop_
_entity_poly.entity_id
_entity_poly.type
_entity_poly.pdbx_seq_one_letter_code
_entity_poly.pdbx_strand_id
1 'polypeptide(L)'
;MISWVVMSKLSSLGASRAWPTAVRPRKALLLIPTIYLTGLFVNGVPCGARPAQAVQSLPSRISTESLQNQFVNWRVAGRVATLKGAPVPAAKVQVDIEGQPKKSLQTNLQGWFEAAYHLNRDVYPHLKVRVTASKAGYHPAYEIAEYPSNDKGWVIDVILREKGEDALEPALANVVAFLAPKLLDAANQDREIEPQRKEFRAGTEKFVSRHRSLEALPDLQKVVERWPNCAACRALLGLAQLDAGSWASALREINKAATPTTDRSKELKLVAPLVLLGVVEEWRGRPERATAFLSQSLAVEPENPMALEEMGRALLARNNWQAACQYLEKAVKSGAPPEARLLLARAQLQLGKDQDARAELTQFRAERKPKASSPNTRLAYAELEQRLKLEARSNIVPLINQPLPDLLKVLPELKGLEAASSQEELPEILRRIGGNVESFFRTIPNTISQEDVREERLGKDGKVAHSLDQSFQYLILVKTREPDVDVTEYRGDSQGRMILVDNPEGRFMLTAGFTSLSLIFHPAFQSNTNFRYLGRQSLHGHKTVVMAFAQTAQNARLLEQFSVGTTTGLILQQGVAWIDAESFQILRMRTDLLKAPSEFELQRQTTEVTYDKVEFKEEAWPVWLPREVAVTVELKDRSWHNLHRYSAFKLFRVTATEHIKDPQTASETTPAPN
;
A
#
# COMPACT_ATOMS: atom_id res chain seq x y z
N MET A 1 -30.29 -2.51 -11.79
CA MET A 1 -29.16 -3.23 -11.19
C MET A 1 -28.78 -2.48 -9.92
N ILE A 2 -28.92 -3.08 -8.77
CA ILE A 2 -28.57 -2.48 -7.48
C ILE A 2 -27.52 -3.40 -6.86
N SER A 3 -26.32 -2.91 -6.67
CA SER A 3 -25.18 -3.66 -6.14
C SER A 3 -24.48 -2.88 -5.04
N TRP A 4 -24.00 -3.59 -4.06
CA TRP A 4 -23.31 -3.06 -2.88
C TRP A 4 -21.89 -3.57 -2.82
N VAL A 5 -20.95 -2.68 -2.60
CA VAL A 5 -19.57 -3.01 -2.29
C VAL A 5 -19.07 -2.02 -1.24
N VAL A 6 -18.61 -2.51 -0.10
CA VAL A 6 -17.86 -1.70 0.85
C VAL A 6 -16.46 -1.55 0.29
N MET A 7 -16.09 -0.35 -0.14
CA MET A 7 -14.74 -0.06 -0.59
C MET A 7 -13.87 0.33 0.59
N SER A 8 -12.99 -0.56 1.02
CA SER A 8 -11.85 -0.22 1.87
C SER A 8 -10.67 0.37 1.07
N LYS A 9 -10.81 0.50 -0.28
CA LYS A 9 -9.75 1.01 -1.16
C LYS A 9 -10.23 2.01 -2.19
N LEU A 10 -9.64 3.18 -2.14
CA LEU A 10 -9.51 4.13 -3.23
C LEU A 10 -8.11 4.03 -3.88
N SER A 11 -7.61 2.81 -4.14
CA SER A 11 -6.39 2.65 -4.92
C SER A 11 -6.30 1.24 -5.48
N SER A 12 -6.73 1.06 -6.69
CA SER A 12 -6.40 0.02 -7.68
C SER A 12 -7.64 -0.50 -8.41
N LEU A 13 -8.05 0.23 -9.42
CA LEU A 13 -8.75 -0.33 -10.57
C LEU A 13 -7.75 -0.35 -11.73
N GLY A 14 -7.03 -1.46 -11.86
CA GLY A 14 -6.16 -1.78 -12.98
C GLY A 14 -6.66 -3.07 -13.66
N ALA A 15 -7.18 -2.87 -14.86
CA ALA A 15 -7.25 -3.80 -16.00
C ALA A 15 -7.42 -5.30 -15.75
N SER A 16 -8.60 -5.78 -16.12
CA SER A 16 -8.93 -7.16 -16.47
C SER A 16 -7.93 -7.76 -17.46
N ARG A 17 -7.25 -8.85 -17.10
CA ARG A 17 -6.73 -9.85 -18.04
C ARG A 17 -7.31 -11.22 -17.69
N ALA A 18 -7.93 -11.80 -18.69
CA ALA A 18 -8.52 -13.12 -18.69
C ALA A 18 -7.50 -14.20 -18.30
N TRP A 19 -7.93 -15.13 -17.47
CA TRP A 19 -7.19 -16.34 -17.12
C TRP A 19 -7.62 -17.52 -18.01
N PRO A 20 -6.73 -18.40 -18.40
CA PRO A 20 -7.07 -19.57 -19.19
C PRO A 20 -7.70 -20.69 -18.34
N THR A 21 -8.56 -21.42 -18.97
CA THR A 21 -9.41 -22.51 -18.53
C THR A 21 -8.70 -23.71 -17.90
N ALA A 22 -9.41 -24.33 -16.99
CA ALA A 22 -9.20 -25.52 -16.19
C ALA A 22 -8.48 -26.71 -16.82
N VAL A 23 -7.60 -27.33 -16.02
CA VAL A 23 -7.12 -28.72 -16.21
C VAL A 23 -7.55 -29.56 -15.00
N ARG A 24 -8.21 -30.69 -15.29
CA ARG A 24 -8.69 -31.70 -14.34
C ARG A 24 -7.54 -32.43 -13.61
N PRO A 25 -7.71 -32.81 -12.34
CA PRO A 25 -6.70 -33.61 -11.64
C PRO A 25 -6.84 -35.11 -11.97
N ARG A 26 -5.74 -35.71 -12.37
CA ARG A 26 -5.56 -37.18 -12.36
C ARG A 26 -4.87 -37.59 -11.06
N LYS A 27 -5.43 -38.62 -10.41
CA LYS A 27 -4.88 -39.31 -9.24
C LYS A 27 -3.54 -39.94 -9.59
N ALA A 28 -2.53 -39.82 -8.76
CA ALA A 28 -1.35 -40.66 -8.77
C ALA A 28 -0.93 -40.99 -7.32
N LEU A 29 -0.64 -42.27 -7.17
CA LEU A 29 -0.31 -42.99 -5.94
C LEU A 29 1.08 -42.62 -5.39
N LEU A 30 1.17 -42.64 -4.03
CA LEU A 30 2.44 -42.60 -3.28
C LEU A 30 3.26 -43.86 -3.49
N LEU A 31 4.57 -43.71 -3.63
CA LEU A 31 5.57 -44.68 -3.24
C LEU A 31 6.81 -43.96 -2.69
N ILE A 32 7.13 -44.26 -1.45
CA ILE A 32 8.33 -43.83 -0.72
C ILE A 32 9.37 -44.96 -0.86
N PRO A 33 10.63 -44.67 -1.04
CA PRO A 33 11.66 -45.50 -0.44
C PRO A 33 12.61 -44.74 0.48
N THR A 34 12.69 -45.27 1.68
CA THR A 34 13.68 -45.03 2.71
C THR A 34 15.02 -45.65 2.31
N ILE A 35 16.12 -44.92 2.40
CA ILE A 35 17.48 -45.51 2.34
C ILE A 35 18.27 -45.08 3.58
N TYR A 36 18.72 -46.10 4.30
CA TYR A 36 19.61 -46.04 5.45
C TYR A 36 21.07 -45.82 5.02
N LEU A 37 21.79 -45.02 5.78
CA LEU A 37 23.25 -44.88 5.71
C LEU A 37 23.90 -45.75 6.77
N THR A 38 24.80 -46.63 6.41
CA THR A 38 25.76 -47.27 7.30
C THR A 38 27.17 -46.95 6.84
N GLY A 39 27.98 -46.51 7.77
CA GLY A 39 29.40 -46.23 7.57
C GLY A 39 30.28 -47.47 7.70
N LEU A 40 31.49 -47.32 7.22
CA LEU A 40 32.60 -48.20 7.59
C LEU A 40 33.97 -47.50 7.44
N PHE A 41 34.68 -47.47 8.52
CA PHE A 41 36.11 -47.14 8.63
C PHE A 41 36.96 -48.30 8.13
N VAL A 42 38.10 -48.02 7.46
CA VAL A 42 39.25 -48.91 7.48
C VAL A 42 40.57 -48.10 7.36
N ASN A 43 41.45 -48.37 8.32
CA ASN A 43 42.85 -47.96 8.41
C ASN A 43 43.76 -48.76 7.50
N GLY A 44 44.94 -48.21 7.17
CA GLY A 44 46.04 -49.03 6.65
C GLY A 44 47.22 -48.26 6.08
N VAL A 45 48.28 -48.19 6.85
CA VAL A 45 49.68 -47.74 6.58
C VAL A 45 50.52 -49.04 6.35
N PRO A 46 51.82 -49.09 5.92
CA PRO A 46 52.73 -48.14 5.25
C PRO A 46 53.72 -48.81 4.21
N CYS A 47 54.74 -48.05 3.86
CA CYS A 47 56.13 -48.44 3.55
C CYS A 47 56.63 -48.52 2.11
N GLY A 48 57.79 -47.87 1.92
CA GLY A 48 58.74 -48.17 0.87
C GLY A 48 59.63 -47.01 0.42
N ALA A 49 60.89 -47.08 0.78
CA ALA A 49 61.90 -46.02 0.74
C ALA A 49 62.82 -46.01 -0.51
N ARG A 50 63.28 -44.76 -0.88
CA ARG A 50 64.62 -44.29 -1.37
C ARG A 50 65.07 -44.57 -2.82
N PRO A 51 66.09 -43.80 -3.35
CA PRO A 51 66.61 -42.49 -3.04
C PRO A 51 66.85 -41.51 -4.22
N ALA A 52 67.02 -40.28 -3.88
CA ALA A 52 67.77 -39.15 -4.40
C ALA A 52 68.41 -39.10 -5.78
N GLN A 53 68.18 -38.03 -6.52
CA GLN A 53 69.23 -37.24 -7.19
C GLN A 53 68.84 -35.75 -7.17
N ALA A 54 69.90 -34.93 -6.95
CA ALA A 54 69.81 -33.49 -6.81
C ALA A 54 69.58 -32.78 -8.13
N VAL A 55 68.65 -31.80 -8.15
CA VAL A 55 68.57 -30.73 -9.13
C VAL A 55 68.46 -29.39 -8.44
N GLN A 56 69.22 -28.51 -8.94
CA GLN A 56 69.60 -27.14 -8.58
C GLN A 56 68.43 -26.26 -8.03
N SER A 57 68.85 -25.46 -7.07
CA SER A 57 68.10 -24.36 -6.46
C SER A 57 67.43 -23.43 -7.47
N LEU A 58 66.08 -23.38 -7.44
CA LEU A 58 65.29 -22.25 -7.88
C LEU A 58 65.05 -21.30 -6.71
N PRO A 59 64.97 -19.98 -6.96
CA PRO A 59 64.94 -18.99 -5.90
C PRO A 59 63.60 -18.91 -5.20
N SER A 60 63.69 -18.65 -3.91
CA SER A 60 62.66 -18.18 -2.98
C SER A 60 61.32 -18.91 -2.96
N ARG A 61 61.16 -19.75 -1.94
CA ARG A 61 59.86 -20.11 -1.37
C ARG A 61 59.05 -18.85 -1.12
N ILE A 62 58.08 -18.59 -1.97
CA ILE A 62 56.92 -17.77 -1.56
C ILE A 62 56.29 -18.59 -0.42
N SER A 63 56.39 -18.10 0.80
CA SER A 63 55.84 -18.80 1.96
C SER A 63 54.33 -18.93 1.76
N THR A 64 53.79 -20.11 2.01
CA THR A 64 52.34 -20.35 1.98
C THR A 64 51.56 -19.38 2.87
N GLU A 65 52.23 -18.83 3.91
CA GLU A 65 51.66 -17.76 4.74
C GLU A 65 51.52 -16.42 4.01
N SER A 66 52.41 -16.07 3.06
CA SER A 66 52.29 -14.83 2.29
C SER A 66 51.14 -14.91 1.27
N LEU A 67 50.85 -16.11 0.74
CA LEU A 67 49.70 -16.34 -0.15
C LEU A 67 48.38 -16.40 0.62
N GLN A 68 48.36 -16.95 1.82
CA GLN A 68 47.15 -16.99 2.65
C GLN A 68 46.74 -15.58 3.14
N ASN A 69 47.68 -14.67 3.33
CA ASN A 69 47.42 -13.28 3.72
C ASN A 69 46.95 -12.37 2.57
N GLN A 70 47.06 -12.82 1.31
CA GLN A 70 46.58 -12.06 0.13
C GLN A 70 45.10 -12.22 -0.11
N PHE A 71 44.46 -13.28 0.39
CA PHE A 71 43.03 -13.50 0.22
C PHE A 71 42.26 -13.25 1.52
N VAL A 72 41.22 -12.46 1.44
CA VAL A 72 40.38 -12.07 2.58
C VAL A 72 38.95 -12.46 2.31
N ASN A 73 38.23 -12.88 3.35
CA ASN A 73 36.82 -13.12 3.30
C ASN A 73 36.07 -11.78 3.35
N TRP A 74 35.57 -11.38 2.21
CA TRP A 74 34.78 -10.17 2.07
C TRP A 74 33.30 -10.48 2.09
N ARG A 75 32.51 -9.55 2.60
CA ARG A 75 31.08 -9.71 2.72
C ARG A 75 30.34 -8.66 1.90
N VAL A 76 29.30 -9.09 1.22
CA VAL A 76 28.26 -8.20 0.68
C VAL A 76 27.04 -8.45 1.51
N ALA A 77 26.69 -7.51 2.36
CA ALA A 77 25.56 -7.60 3.26
C ALA A 77 24.65 -6.39 3.08
N GLY A 78 23.39 -6.51 3.49
CA GLY A 78 22.46 -5.40 3.46
C GLY A 78 21.05 -5.81 3.83
N ARG A 79 20.15 -4.86 3.76
CA ARG A 79 18.74 -5.06 4.06
C ARG A 79 17.88 -4.75 2.85
N VAL A 80 16.93 -5.62 2.56
CA VAL A 80 15.84 -5.32 1.62
C VAL A 80 14.63 -4.84 2.41
N ALA A 81 14.20 -3.62 2.12
CA ALA A 81 13.08 -2.98 2.81
C ALA A 81 12.14 -2.31 1.81
N THR A 82 10.92 -2.01 2.23
CA THR A 82 10.00 -1.13 1.49
C THR A 82 10.45 0.32 1.61
N LEU A 83 9.87 1.20 0.80
CA LEU A 83 10.13 2.64 0.88
C LEU A 83 9.83 3.22 2.28
N LYS A 84 8.82 2.69 2.96
CA LYS A 84 8.42 3.04 4.33
C LYS A 84 9.33 2.43 5.41
N GLY A 85 10.29 1.58 5.02
CA GLY A 85 11.28 0.97 5.91
C GLY A 85 10.85 -0.38 6.49
N ALA A 86 9.69 -0.93 6.12
CA ALA A 86 9.30 -2.27 6.53
C ALA A 86 10.23 -3.33 5.90
N PRO A 87 10.65 -4.38 6.64
CA PRO A 87 11.48 -5.43 6.08
C PRO A 87 10.74 -6.21 4.99
N VAL A 88 11.46 -6.66 3.98
CA VAL A 88 10.91 -7.54 2.94
C VAL A 88 11.54 -8.94 3.08
N PRO A 89 10.90 -9.86 3.85
CA PRO A 89 11.41 -11.22 4.04
C PRO A 89 11.25 -12.05 2.76
N ALA A 90 12.07 -13.09 2.61
CA ALA A 90 12.06 -14.00 1.47
C ALA A 90 12.16 -13.31 0.09
N ALA A 91 12.75 -12.11 0.03
CA ALA A 91 13.10 -11.48 -1.24
C ALA A 91 14.29 -12.22 -1.86
N LYS A 92 14.20 -12.54 -3.15
CA LYS A 92 15.32 -13.09 -3.92
C LYS A 92 16.35 -11.98 -4.13
N VAL A 93 17.56 -12.20 -3.64
CA VAL A 93 18.70 -11.29 -3.79
C VAL A 93 19.74 -11.94 -4.66
N GLN A 94 20.20 -11.23 -5.68
CA GLN A 94 21.31 -11.64 -6.53
C GLN A 94 22.47 -10.66 -6.34
N VAL A 95 23.61 -11.19 -5.94
CA VAL A 95 24.85 -10.44 -5.80
C VAL A 95 25.75 -10.78 -6.98
N ASP A 96 26.17 -9.76 -7.71
CA ASP A 96 27.01 -9.83 -8.90
C ASP A 96 28.27 -8.97 -8.66
N ILE A 97 29.43 -9.60 -8.61
CA ILE A 97 30.73 -8.93 -8.51
C ILE A 97 31.48 -9.22 -9.79
N GLU A 98 32.08 -8.21 -10.41
CA GLU A 98 32.84 -8.35 -11.63
C GLU A 98 33.96 -9.41 -11.48
N GLY A 99 33.96 -10.38 -12.41
CA GLY A 99 34.92 -11.50 -12.39
C GLY A 99 34.65 -12.60 -11.36
N GLN A 100 33.52 -12.57 -10.64
CA GLN A 100 33.15 -13.57 -9.65
C GLN A 100 31.84 -14.29 -10.00
N PRO A 101 31.66 -15.54 -9.54
CA PRO A 101 30.37 -16.23 -9.70
C PRO A 101 29.24 -15.47 -9.01
N LYS A 102 28.11 -15.31 -9.72
CA LYS A 102 26.91 -14.70 -9.16
C LYS A 102 26.34 -15.54 -8.03
N LYS A 103 26.03 -14.91 -6.91
CA LYS A 103 25.37 -15.57 -5.77
C LYS A 103 23.91 -15.17 -5.69
N SER A 104 23.05 -16.17 -5.50
CA SER A 104 21.61 -15.99 -5.32
C SER A 104 21.21 -16.46 -3.93
N LEU A 105 20.53 -15.62 -3.17
CA LEU A 105 20.12 -15.87 -1.79
C LEU A 105 18.73 -15.26 -1.54
N GLN A 106 18.18 -15.53 -0.36
CA GLN A 106 16.93 -14.93 0.08
C GLN A 106 17.13 -14.15 1.38
N THR A 107 16.36 -13.10 1.57
CA THR A 107 16.36 -12.35 2.81
C THR A 107 15.70 -13.12 3.95
N ASN A 108 16.18 -12.93 5.18
CA ASN A 108 15.57 -13.46 6.39
C ASN A 108 14.29 -12.67 6.78
N LEU A 109 13.68 -12.99 7.92
CA LEU A 109 12.46 -12.32 8.42
C LEU A 109 12.62 -10.81 8.66
N GLN A 110 13.84 -10.36 8.98
CA GLN A 110 14.17 -8.94 9.16
C GLN A 110 14.62 -8.25 7.86
N GLY A 111 14.52 -8.95 6.72
CA GLY A 111 14.93 -8.44 5.42
C GLY A 111 16.43 -8.46 5.17
N TRP A 112 17.25 -9.06 6.04
CA TRP A 112 18.71 -9.10 5.88
C TRP A 112 19.16 -10.19 4.93
N PHE A 113 20.24 -9.89 4.18
CA PHE A 113 20.99 -10.84 3.37
C PHE A 113 22.49 -10.68 3.60
N GLU A 114 23.24 -11.75 3.40
CA GLU A 114 24.71 -11.73 3.46
C GLU A 114 25.29 -12.76 2.49
N ALA A 115 26.28 -12.34 1.69
CA ALA A 115 27.06 -13.18 0.79
C ALA A 115 28.55 -12.98 1.09
N ALA A 116 29.28 -14.05 1.37
CA ALA A 116 30.72 -14.03 1.58
C ALA A 116 31.45 -14.40 0.29
N TYR A 117 32.57 -13.72 0.01
CA TYR A 117 33.45 -13.95 -1.12
C TYR A 117 34.90 -14.03 -0.63
N HIS A 118 35.67 -14.92 -1.20
CA HIS A 118 37.08 -15.06 -0.92
C HIS A 118 37.87 -14.38 -2.05
N LEU A 119 38.34 -13.17 -1.83
CA LEU A 119 38.92 -12.32 -2.87
C LEU A 119 40.28 -11.79 -2.49
N ASN A 120 41.17 -11.59 -3.51
CA ASN A 120 42.49 -11.02 -3.32
C ASN A 120 42.38 -9.57 -2.84
N ARG A 121 43.16 -9.24 -1.80
CA ARG A 121 43.12 -7.94 -1.12
C ARG A 121 43.53 -6.77 -2.02
N ASP A 122 44.42 -7.00 -2.97
CA ASP A 122 44.98 -5.95 -3.81
C ASP A 122 44.09 -5.62 -5.03
N VAL A 123 43.33 -6.60 -5.52
CA VAL A 123 42.40 -6.42 -6.66
C VAL A 123 41.07 -5.84 -6.19
N TYR A 124 40.80 -5.94 -4.94
CA TYR A 124 39.50 -5.94 -4.31
C TYR A 124 38.81 -4.57 -4.18
N PRO A 125 39.51 -3.46 -3.82
CA PRO A 125 38.87 -2.18 -3.58
C PRO A 125 38.25 -1.54 -4.83
N HIS A 126 38.51 -2.09 -6.01
CA HIS A 126 38.11 -1.51 -7.30
C HIS A 126 36.98 -2.29 -8.01
N LEU A 127 36.46 -3.35 -7.37
CA LEU A 127 35.41 -4.17 -7.98
C LEU A 127 34.03 -3.57 -7.78
N LYS A 128 33.29 -3.48 -8.86
CA LYS A 128 31.87 -3.09 -8.82
C LYS A 128 31.01 -4.23 -8.31
N VAL A 129 30.18 -3.94 -7.32
CA VAL A 129 29.19 -4.86 -6.77
C VAL A 129 27.80 -4.38 -7.15
N ARG A 130 27.04 -5.23 -7.83
CA ARG A 130 25.63 -5.01 -8.09
C ARG A 130 24.82 -5.97 -7.23
N VAL A 131 23.87 -5.42 -6.48
CA VAL A 131 22.88 -6.19 -5.74
C VAL A 131 21.52 -5.95 -6.35
N THR A 132 20.86 -7.00 -6.80
CA THR A 132 19.49 -6.93 -7.34
C THR A 132 18.55 -7.66 -6.39
N ALA A 133 17.45 -7.05 -6.02
CA ALA A 133 16.40 -7.68 -5.20
C ALA A 133 15.09 -7.75 -5.96
N SER A 134 14.35 -8.85 -5.78
CA SER A 134 13.04 -9.06 -6.39
C SER A 134 12.15 -9.89 -5.48
N LYS A 135 10.83 -9.61 -5.51
CA LYS A 135 9.81 -10.39 -4.82
C LYS A 135 8.47 -10.23 -5.55
N ALA A 136 7.64 -11.28 -5.54
CA ALA A 136 6.28 -11.19 -6.06
C ALA A 136 5.51 -10.06 -5.34
N GLY A 137 4.75 -9.26 -6.10
CA GLY A 137 4.06 -8.09 -5.56
C GLY A 137 4.91 -6.80 -5.48
N TYR A 138 6.20 -6.85 -5.84
CA TYR A 138 7.09 -5.69 -5.82
C TYR A 138 7.71 -5.44 -7.20
N HIS A 139 8.08 -4.19 -7.48
CA HIS A 139 8.97 -3.87 -8.59
C HIS A 139 10.40 -4.27 -8.23
N PRO A 140 11.12 -4.97 -9.12
CA PRO A 140 12.52 -5.31 -8.86
C PRO A 140 13.35 -4.03 -8.78
N ALA A 141 14.34 -4.03 -7.87
CA ALA A 141 15.26 -2.92 -7.69
C ALA A 141 16.70 -3.43 -7.62
N TYR A 142 17.64 -2.53 -7.92
CA TYR A 142 19.06 -2.85 -7.84
C TYR A 142 19.83 -1.67 -7.26
N GLU A 143 20.98 -2.00 -6.68
CA GLU A 143 21.96 -1.02 -6.19
C GLU A 143 23.34 -1.41 -6.68
N ILE A 144 24.18 -0.40 -6.93
CA ILE A 144 25.56 -0.59 -7.34
C ILE A 144 26.47 0.14 -6.35
N ALA A 145 27.51 -0.52 -5.90
CA ALA A 145 28.59 0.07 -5.13
C ALA A 145 29.93 -0.20 -5.82
N GLU A 146 30.77 0.83 -5.94
CA GLU A 146 32.09 0.75 -6.57
C GLU A 146 33.21 0.54 -5.53
N TYR A 147 32.95 0.92 -4.28
CA TYR A 147 33.90 0.82 -3.18
C TYR A 147 33.29 0.11 -1.98
N PRO A 148 34.08 -0.65 -1.24
CA PRO A 148 33.61 -1.27 0.00
C PRO A 148 33.20 -0.19 1.02
N SER A 149 32.19 -0.51 1.82
CA SER A 149 31.66 0.40 2.86
C SER A 149 32.59 0.45 4.09
N ASN A 150 33.40 -0.58 4.29
CA ASN A 150 34.34 -0.72 5.38
C ASN A 150 35.42 -1.79 5.02
N ASP A 151 36.33 -2.08 5.94
CA ASP A 151 37.40 -3.07 5.81
C ASP A 151 36.94 -4.54 5.73
N LYS A 152 35.64 -4.79 5.91
CA LYS A 152 35.04 -6.14 5.87
C LYS A 152 34.21 -6.38 4.62
N GLY A 153 33.90 -5.34 3.81
CA GLY A 153 33.15 -5.46 2.58
C GLY A 153 32.15 -4.34 2.32
N TRP A 154 31.07 -4.68 1.64
CA TRP A 154 30.02 -3.74 1.23
C TRP A 154 28.77 -3.92 2.08
N VAL A 155 28.19 -2.81 2.50
CA VAL A 155 26.84 -2.74 3.07
C VAL A 155 25.95 -2.03 2.06
N ILE A 156 25.03 -2.79 1.42
CA ILE A 156 24.21 -2.33 0.30
C ILE A 156 22.75 -2.64 0.61
N ASP A 157 22.02 -1.63 1.06
CA ASP A 157 20.57 -1.75 1.26
C ASP A 157 19.83 -1.58 -0.07
N VAL A 158 18.76 -2.33 -0.26
CA VAL A 158 17.91 -2.26 -1.45
C VAL A 158 16.47 -1.93 -1.04
N ILE A 159 15.87 -0.95 -1.71
CA ILE A 159 14.48 -0.56 -1.47
C ILE A 159 13.60 -1.10 -2.59
N LEU A 160 12.62 -1.95 -2.23
CA LEU A 160 11.59 -2.45 -3.14
C LEU A 160 10.31 -1.61 -3.02
N ARG A 161 9.75 -1.24 -4.17
CA ARG A 161 8.42 -0.60 -4.25
C ARG A 161 7.35 -1.67 -4.48
N GLU A 162 6.22 -1.55 -3.81
CA GLU A 162 5.09 -2.44 -4.02
C GLU A 162 4.42 -2.18 -5.39
N LYS A 163 4.05 -3.24 -6.10
CA LYS A 163 3.19 -3.14 -7.28
C LYS A 163 1.81 -2.69 -6.83
N GLY A 164 1.34 -1.56 -7.35
CA GLY A 164 0.08 -0.91 -6.91
C GLY A 164 0.32 0.41 -6.19
N GLU A 165 1.57 0.77 -5.87
CA GLU A 165 1.97 2.15 -5.59
C GLU A 165 2.17 2.94 -6.91
N ASP A 166 1.33 2.68 -7.91
CA ASP A 166 1.37 3.33 -9.24
C ASP A 166 1.19 4.86 -9.18
N ALA A 167 0.85 5.40 -8.00
CA ALA A 167 0.83 6.83 -7.72
C ALA A 167 2.22 7.48 -7.73
N LEU A 168 3.28 6.72 -7.43
CA LEU A 168 4.64 7.27 -7.35
C LEU A 168 5.25 7.57 -8.72
N GLU A 169 4.97 6.80 -9.76
CA GLU A 169 5.55 7.03 -11.08
C GLU A 169 5.11 8.36 -11.71
N PRO A 170 3.81 8.71 -11.76
CA PRO A 170 3.40 10.03 -12.21
C PRO A 170 3.89 11.17 -11.31
N ALA A 171 3.94 10.97 -10.00
CA ALA A 171 4.46 11.96 -9.06
C ALA A 171 5.97 12.19 -9.29
N LEU A 172 6.75 11.11 -9.45
CA LEU A 172 8.17 11.19 -9.76
C LEU A 172 8.41 11.89 -11.08
N ALA A 173 7.64 11.58 -12.14
CA ALA A 173 7.74 12.26 -13.43
C ALA A 173 7.49 13.78 -13.31
N ASN A 174 6.51 14.19 -12.52
CA ASN A 174 6.25 15.62 -12.25
C ASN A 174 7.42 16.28 -11.49
N VAL A 175 7.97 15.59 -10.49
CA VAL A 175 9.14 16.06 -9.72
C VAL A 175 10.35 16.20 -10.63
N VAL A 176 10.62 15.22 -11.51
CA VAL A 176 11.70 15.27 -12.49
C VAL A 176 11.51 16.46 -13.43
N ALA A 177 10.32 16.60 -14.01
CA ALA A 177 10.01 17.69 -14.94
C ALA A 177 10.19 19.08 -14.31
N PHE A 178 9.88 19.23 -13.03
CA PHE A 178 9.97 20.52 -12.34
C PHE A 178 11.38 20.81 -11.79
N LEU A 179 12.04 19.83 -11.19
CA LEU A 179 13.33 20.05 -10.49
C LEU A 179 14.54 19.89 -11.41
N ALA A 180 14.50 18.96 -12.37
CA ALA A 180 15.68 18.70 -13.20
C ALA A 180 16.17 19.92 -13.98
N PRO A 181 15.32 20.76 -14.62
CA PRO A 181 15.77 21.99 -15.27
C PRO A 181 16.43 22.97 -14.28
N LYS A 182 15.85 23.16 -13.10
CA LYS A 182 16.41 24.06 -12.07
C LYS A 182 17.75 23.58 -11.52
N LEU A 183 17.90 22.29 -11.33
CA LEU A 183 19.17 21.67 -10.90
C LEU A 183 20.22 21.78 -12.00
N LEU A 184 19.82 21.64 -13.26
CA LEU A 184 20.69 21.81 -14.42
C LEU A 184 21.19 23.24 -14.52
N ASP A 185 20.31 24.23 -14.37
CA ASP A 185 20.69 25.64 -14.40
C ASP A 185 21.63 25.99 -13.24
N ALA A 186 21.33 25.52 -12.02
CA ALA A 186 22.18 25.72 -10.86
C ALA A 186 23.60 25.11 -11.05
N ALA A 187 23.68 23.89 -11.60
CA ALA A 187 24.96 23.24 -11.90
C ALA A 187 25.74 23.97 -13.01
N ASN A 188 25.07 24.48 -14.03
CA ASN A 188 25.72 25.23 -15.11
C ASN A 188 26.29 26.59 -14.68
N GLN A 189 25.77 27.18 -13.60
CA GLN A 189 26.29 28.43 -13.05
C GLN A 189 27.58 28.23 -12.26
N ASP A 190 27.89 27.00 -11.86
CA ASP A 190 29.11 26.70 -11.13
C ASP A 190 30.30 26.57 -12.09
N ARG A 191 31.33 27.41 -11.88
CA ARG A 191 32.51 27.47 -12.72
C ARG A 191 33.39 26.23 -12.61
N GLU A 192 33.32 25.49 -11.52
CA GLU A 192 34.11 24.27 -11.29
C GLU A 192 33.66 23.10 -12.20
N ILE A 193 32.53 23.20 -12.90
CA ILE A 193 32.05 22.15 -13.80
C ILE A 193 32.83 22.09 -15.14
N GLU A 194 33.55 23.13 -15.51
CA GLU A 194 34.20 23.20 -16.83
C GLU A 194 34.99 21.94 -17.22
N PRO A 195 35.85 21.35 -16.33
CA PRO A 195 36.61 20.15 -16.70
C PRO A 195 35.71 18.91 -17.00
N GLN A 196 34.49 18.85 -16.45
CA GLN A 196 33.53 17.72 -16.59
C GLN A 196 32.29 18.08 -17.41
N ARG A 197 32.28 19.22 -18.08
CA ARG A 197 31.12 19.73 -18.83
C ARG A 197 30.64 18.75 -19.91
N LYS A 198 31.55 18.00 -20.51
CA LYS A 198 31.22 17.00 -21.53
C LYS A 198 30.40 15.83 -20.93
N GLU A 199 30.87 15.24 -19.86
CA GLU A 199 30.18 14.15 -19.16
C GLU A 199 28.87 14.63 -18.54
N PHE A 200 28.87 15.83 -17.95
CA PHE A 200 27.67 16.44 -17.40
C PHE A 200 26.58 16.64 -18.46
N ARG A 201 26.95 17.21 -19.63
CA ARG A 201 26.00 17.37 -20.76
C ARG A 201 25.50 16.03 -21.28
N ALA A 202 26.39 15.04 -21.43
CA ALA A 202 25.99 13.71 -21.88
C ALA A 202 25.01 13.04 -20.92
N GLY A 203 25.29 13.08 -19.61
CA GLY A 203 24.40 12.53 -18.59
C GLY A 203 23.06 13.25 -18.51
N THR A 204 23.04 14.59 -18.53
CA THR A 204 21.83 15.38 -18.48
C THR A 204 20.97 15.23 -19.74
N GLU A 205 21.57 15.15 -20.92
CA GLU A 205 20.86 14.89 -22.18
C GLU A 205 20.16 13.52 -22.13
N LYS A 206 20.87 12.48 -21.68
CA LYS A 206 20.29 11.14 -21.53
C LYS A 206 19.12 11.13 -20.55
N PHE A 207 19.28 11.78 -19.39
CA PHE A 207 18.29 11.80 -18.33
C PHE A 207 17.08 12.69 -18.67
N VAL A 208 17.32 14.00 -18.91
CA VAL A 208 16.27 15.01 -19.01
C VAL A 208 15.59 14.97 -20.38
N SER A 209 16.38 14.88 -21.49
CA SER A 209 15.84 14.99 -22.82
C SER A 209 15.38 13.66 -23.41
N ARG A 210 16.05 12.55 -23.08
CA ARG A 210 15.77 11.22 -23.64
C ARG A 210 15.05 10.28 -22.68
N HIS A 211 14.85 10.65 -21.42
CA HIS A 211 14.25 9.83 -20.36
C HIS A 211 14.92 8.45 -20.21
N ARG A 212 16.27 8.43 -20.33
CA ARG A 212 17.09 7.22 -20.22
C ARG A 212 17.95 7.27 -18.96
N SER A 213 17.32 7.23 -17.83
CA SER A 213 17.96 7.40 -16.50
C SER A 213 19.09 6.41 -16.29
N LEU A 214 18.88 5.12 -16.61
CA LEU A 214 19.90 4.08 -16.48
C LEU A 214 21.17 4.37 -17.29
N GLU A 215 21.04 4.89 -18.49
CA GLU A 215 22.18 5.25 -19.36
C GLU A 215 22.88 6.53 -18.91
N ALA A 216 22.19 7.38 -18.16
CA ALA A 216 22.71 8.63 -17.64
C ALA A 216 23.56 8.45 -16.37
N LEU A 217 23.28 7.41 -15.55
CA LEU A 217 23.93 7.22 -14.26
C LEU A 217 25.46 7.21 -14.32
N PRO A 218 26.13 6.47 -15.25
CA PRO A 218 27.59 6.45 -15.29
C PRO A 218 28.22 7.81 -15.54
N ASP A 219 27.60 8.66 -16.38
CA ASP A 219 28.12 9.98 -16.69
C ASP A 219 27.93 10.94 -15.52
N LEU A 220 26.73 10.96 -14.92
CA LEU A 220 26.42 11.79 -13.75
C LEU A 220 27.25 11.38 -12.52
N GLN A 221 27.51 10.09 -12.36
CA GLN A 221 28.33 9.57 -11.26
C GLN A 221 29.78 10.04 -11.38
N LYS A 222 30.38 9.95 -12.56
CA LYS A 222 31.75 10.49 -12.82
C LYS A 222 31.85 11.97 -12.49
N VAL A 223 30.82 12.76 -12.79
CA VAL A 223 30.78 14.19 -12.44
C VAL A 223 30.82 14.37 -10.91
N VAL A 224 29.97 13.65 -10.18
CA VAL A 224 29.89 13.75 -8.71
C VAL A 224 31.16 13.24 -8.03
N GLU A 225 31.81 12.21 -8.57
CA GLU A 225 33.09 11.70 -8.07
C GLU A 225 34.21 12.74 -8.18
N ARG A 226 34.30 13.39 -9.34
CA ARG A 226 35.32 14.41 -9.59
C ARG A 226 35.01 15.75 -8.92
N TRP A 227 33.74 15.98 -8.67
CA TRP A 227 33.26 17.23 -8.11
C TRP A 227 32.23 17.00 -6.98
N PRO A 228 32.72 16.46 -5.85
CA PRO A 228 31.87 16.02 -4.76
C PRO A 228 31.09 17.14 -4.05
N ASN A 229 31.51 18.39 -4.21
CA ASN A 229 30.87 19.54 -3.55
C ASN A 229 29.72 20.17 -4.38
N CYS A 230 29.47 19.70 -5.61
CA CYS A 230 28.37 20.17 -6.42
C CYS A 230 27.03 19.60 -5.90
N ALA A 231 26.31 20.36 -5.08
CA ALA A 231 25.02 19.98 -4.54
C ALA A 231 23.98 19.72 -5.64
N ALA A 232 23.94 20.56 -6.67
CA ALA A 232 23.02 20.40 -7.80
C ALA A 232 23.31 19.15 -8.62
N CYS A 233 24.61 18.83 -8.85
CA CYS A 233 25.01 17.61 -9.55
C CYS A 233 24.62 16.34 -8.75
N ARG A 234 24.82 16.34 -7.44
CA ARG A 234 24.38 15.26 -6.54
C ARG A 234 22.86 15.07 -6.54
N ALA A 235 22.12 16.17 -6.47
CA ALA A 235 20.66 16.13 -6.53
C ALA A 235 20.16 15.60 -7.88
N LEU A 236 20.80 15.99 -8.98
CA LEU A 236 20.51 15.45 -10.33
C LEU A 236 20.80 13.94 -10.42
N LEU A 237 21.97 13.51 -9.90
CA LEU A 237 22.31 12.09 -9.82
C LEU A 237 21.26 11.33 -8.97
N GLY A 238 20.91 11.86 -7.80
CA GLY A 238 19.90 11.27 -6.94
C GLY A 238 18.53 11.17 -7.62
N LEU A 239 18.12 12.21 -8.36
CA LEU A 239 16.87 12.21 -9.10
C LEU A 239 16.88 11.18 -10.24
N ALA A 240 17.99 11.04 -10.98
CA ALA A 240 18.16 10.00 -12.00
C ALA A 240 18.17 8.59 -11.39
N GLN A 241 18.76 8.42 -10.19
CA GLN A 241 18.74 7.15 -9.45
C GLN A 241 17.32 6.77 -8.96
N LEU A 242 16.52 7.75 -8.49
CA LEU A 242 15.10 7.51 -8.15
C LEU A 242 14.33 6.98 -9.37
N ASP A 243 14.48 7.64 -10.50
CA ASP A 243 13.80 7.27 -11.75
C ASP A 243 14.29 5.92 -12.28
N ALA A 244 15.57 5.59 -12.08
CA ALA A 244 16.16 4.30 -12.43
C ALA A 244 15.81 3.17 -11.45
N GLY A 245 15.19 3.45 -10.31
CA GLY A 245 14.82 2.46 -9.29
C GLY A 245 15.90 2.16 -8.24
N SER A 246 17.00 2.91 -8.22
CA SER A 246 18.10 2.78 -7.22
C SER A 246 17.86 3.71 -6.03
N TRP A 247 16.81 3.41 -5.25
CA TRP A 247 16.28 4.32 -4.24
C TRP A 247 17.20 4.54 -3.05
N ALA A 248 17.95 3.54 -2.61
CA ALA A 248 18.86 3.70 -1.48
C ALA A 248 20.07 4.57 -1.85
N SER A 249 20.62 4.41 -3.05
CA SER A 249 21.67 5.30 -3.58
C SER A 249 21.16 6.73 -3.76
N ALA A 250 19.97 6.88 -4.32
CA ALA A 250 19.32 8.17 -4.51
C ALA A 250 19.19 8.95 -3.19
N LEU A 251 18.67 8.30 -2.15
CA LEU A 251 18.54 8.90 -0.81
C LEU A 251 19.88 9.37 -0.25
N ARG A 252 20.94 8.60 -0.44
CA ARG A 252 22.29 8.99 0.00
C ARG A 252 22.79 10.25 -0.71
N GLU A 253 22.63 10.30 -2.05
CA GLU A 253 23.09 11.46 -2.83
C GLU A 253 22.26 12.71 -2.57
N ILE A 254 20.93 12.59 -2.46
CA ILE A 254 20.04 13.71 -2.14
C ILE A 254 20.32 14.26 -0.74
N ASN A 255 20.52 13.40 0.26
CA ASN A 255 20.91 13.85 1.61
C ASN A 255 22.24 14.59 1.61
N LYS A 256 23.27 14.08 0.88
CA LYS A 256 24.55 14.77 0.75
C LYS A 256 24.39 16.12 0.03
N ALA A 257 23.52 16.19 -0.97
CA ALA A 257 23.24 17.44 -1.69
C ALA A 257 22.60 18.51 -0.80
N ALA A 258 21.77 18.12 0.16
CA ALA A 258 21.10 19.05 1.09
C ALA A 258 21.93 19.39 2.32
N THR A 259 23.04 18.68 2.58
CA THR A 259 23.93 18.95 3.73
C THR A 259 25.10 19.82 3.27
N PRO A 260 25.20 21.10 3.72
CA PRO A 260 26.31 21.98 3.35
C PRO A 260 27.65 21.43 3.84
N THR A 261 28.62 21.27 2.94
CA THR A 261 29.97 20.79 3.28
C THR A 261 31.02 21.90 3.43
N THR A 262 30.70 23.11 2.94
CA THR A 262 31.59 24.30 3.00
C THR A 262 30.83 25.60 3.12
N ASP A 263 31.50 26.70 3.54
CA ASP A 263 30.91 28.04 3.63
C ASP A 263 30.36 28.57 2.29
N ARG A 264 30.92 28.12 1.16
CA ARG A 264 30.43 28.43 -0.19
C ARG A 264 29.01 27.90 -0.49
N SER A 265 28.60 26.84 0.19
CA SER A 265 27.27 26.25 0.05
C SER A 265 26.17 27.12 0.69
N LYS A 266 26.51 28.08 1.55
CA LYS A 266 25.57 29.08 2.08
C LYS A 266 25.12 30.08 1.03
N GLU A 267 25.90 30.28 -0.03
CA GLU A 267 25.58 31.21 -1.14
C GLU A 267 24.74 30.53 -2.23
N LEU A 268 24.88 29.21 -2.42
CA LEU A 268 24.04 28.45 -3.32
C LEU A 268 22.72 28.10 -2.59
N LYS A 269 21.66 28.75 -3.02
CA LYS A 269 20.30 28.49 -2.52
C LYS A 269 19.92 27.03 -2.77
N LEU A 270 20.07 26.18 -1.76
CA LEU A 270 19.83 24.72 -1.82
C LEU A 270 18.33 24.34 -1.88
N VAL A 271 17.51 25.18 -2.50
CA VAL A 271 16.05 25.02 -2.51
C VAL A 271 15.64 23.72 -3.16
N ALA A 272 16.13 23.41 -4.36
CA ALA A 272 15.72 22.23 -5.10
C ALA A 272 16.09 20.90 -4.38
N PRO A 273 17.29 20.72 -3.81
CA PRO A 273 17.61 19.55 -2.99
C PRO A 273 16.72 19.42 -1.74
N LEU A 274 16.40 20.54 -1.06
CA LEU A 274 15.52 20.54 0.10
C LEU A 274 14.07 20.17 -0.27
N VAL A 275 13.57 20.69 -1.38
CA VAL A 275 12.25 20.30 -1.91
C VAL A 275 12.23 18.80 -2.23
N LEU A 276 13.26 18.29 -2.91
CA LEU A 276 13.36 16.89 -3.26
C LEU A 276 13.40 15.98 -2.01
N LEU A 277 14.13 16.39 -0.96
CA LEU A 277 14.10 15.66 0.32
C LEU A 277 12.71 15.69 0.97
N GLY A 278 12.04 16.83 0.96
CA GLY A 278 10.68 16.96 1.46
C GLY A 278 9.71 16.00 0.77
N VAL A 279 9.74 15.97 -0.57
CA VAL A 279 8.93 15.06 -1.39
C VAL A 279 9.22 13.60 -1.05
N VAL A 280 10.50 13.22 -0.98
CA VAL A 280 10.91 11.84 -0.70
C VAL A 280 10.51 11.40 0.72
N GLU A 281 10.66 12.26 1.73
CA GLU A 281 10.24 11.92 3.10
C GLU A 281 8.71 11.83 3.22
N GLU A 282 7.95 12.59 2.42
CA GLU A 282 6.50 12.42 2.30
C GLU A 282 6.15 11.03 1.74
N TRP A 283 6.77 10.63 0.63
CA TRP A 283 6.58 9.30 0.04
C TRP A 283 6.97 8.15 0.99
N ARG A 284 7.92 8.42 1.90
CA ARG A 284 8.30 7.48 2.97
C ARG A 284 7.31 7.44 4.14
N GLY A 285 6.25 8.22 4.10
CA GLY A 285 5.26 8.33 5.17
C GLY A 285 5.80 9.06 6.40
N ARG A 286 6.70 10.03 6.22
CA ARG A 286 7.33 10.82 7.30
C ARG A 286 7.02 12.31 7.15
N PRO A 287 5.75 12.71 7.26
CA PRO A 287 5.33 14.09 6.99
C PRO A 287 5.97 15.12 7.93
N GLU A 288 6.38 14.75 9.16
CA GLU A 288 7.10 15.65 10.08
C GLU A 288 8.47 16.03 9.51
N ARG A 289 9.20 15.07 8.96
CA ARG A 289 10.50 15.34 8.32
C ARG A 289 10.33 16.08 7.01
N ALA A 290 9.30 15.73 6.24
CA ALA A 290 8.96 16.44 5.01
C ALA A 290 8.72 17.93 5.28
N THR A 291 7.85 18.26 6.25
CA THR A 291 7.58 19.66 6.63
C THR A 291 8.84 20.39 7.10
N ALA A 292 9.77 19.74 7.79
CA ALA A 292 11.02 20.36 8.25
C ALA A 292 11.91 20.79 7.06
N PHE A 293 12.10 19.93 6.06
CA PHE A 293 12.88 20.26 4.85
C PHE A 293 12.18 21.31 3.98
N LEU A 294 10.88 21.17 3.79
CA LEU A 294 10.08 22.13 3.01
C LEU A 294 10.04 23.53 3.67
N SER A 295 10.01 23.61 5.01
CA SER A 295 10.12 24.89 5.73
C SER A 295 11.46 25.58 5.47
N GLN A 296 12.57 24.82 5.45
CA GLN A 296 13.90 25.36 5.11
C GLN A 296 13.94 25.85 3.66
N SER A 297 13.34 25.11 2.73
CA SER A 297 13.20 25.52 1.33
C SER A 297 12.40 26.82 1.19
N LEU A 298 11.25 26.91 1.86
CA LEU A 298 10.37 28.09 1.82
C LEU A 298 10.94 29.31 2.57
N ALA A 299 11.88 29.13 3.49
CA ALA A 299 12.63 30.24 4.09
C ALA A 299 13.55 30.93 3.06
N VAL A 300 13.98 30.23 2.02
CA VAL A 300 14.81 30.76 0.93
C VAL A 300 13.96 31.25 -0.24
N GLU A 301 12.98 30.45 -0.68
CA GLU A 301 12.03 30.77 -1.76
C GLU A 301 10.58 30.67 -1.25
N PRO A 302 10.01 31.74 -0.63
CA PRO A 302 8.68 31.69 -0.01
C PRO A 302 7.54 31.37 -0.97
N GLU A 303 7.72 31.63 -2.26
CA GLU A 303 6.71 31.42 -3.32
C GLU A 303 7.04 30.24 -4.23
N ASN A 304 7.95 29.34 -3.84
CA ASN A 304 8.24 28.14 -4.64
C ASN A 304 6.98 27.25 -4.73
N PRO A 305 6.36 27.11 -5.93
CA PRO A 305 5.06 26.46 -6.05
C PRO A 305 5.08 24.99 -5.66
N MET A 306 6.16 24.26 -5.97
CA MET A 306 6.28 22.85 -5.60
C MET A 306 6.50 22.68 -4.08
N ALA A 307 7.33 23.52 -3.47
CA ALA A 307 7.53 23.48 -2.03
C ALA A 307 6.23 23.79 -1.26
N LEU A 308 5.45 24.75 -1.76
CA LEU A 308 4.14 25.10 -1.18
C LEU A 308 3.12 23.96 -1.34
N GLU A 309 3.05 23.34 -2.52
CA GLU A 309 2.17 22.19 -2.78
C GLU A 309 2.52 21.00 -1.88
N GLU A 310 3.80 20.62 -1.82
CA GLU A 310 4.25 19.50 -1.02
C GLU A 310 4.14 19.77 0.48
N MET A 311 4.34 21.01 0.94
CA MET A 311 4.04 21.43 2.31
C MET A 311 2.56 21.22 2.63
N GLY A 312 1.68 21.63 1.73
CA GLY A 312 0.25 21.41 1.86
C GLY A 312 -0.09 19.93 1.94
N ARG A 313 0.51 19.10 1.09
CA ARG A 313 0.35 17.65 1.07
C ARG A 313 0.79 17.00 2.39
N ALA A 314 1.97 17.33 2.89
CA ALA A 314 2.49 16.84 4.16
C ALA A 314 1.63 17.26 5.35
N LEU A 315 1.08 18.47 5.33
CA LEU A 315 0.15 18.97 6.36
C LEU A 315 -1.21 18.25 6.30
N LEU A 316 -1.72 17.92 5.10
CA LEU A 316 -2.90 17.08 4.95
C LEU A 316 -2.68 15.69 5.58
N ALA A 317 -1.51 15.08 5.37
CA ALA A 317 -1.17 13.79 5.97
C ALA A 317 -1.12 13.84 7.51
N ARG A 318 -0.86 15.03 8.09
CA ARG A 318 -0.86 15.29 9.53
C ARG A 318 -2.22 15.77 10.07
N ASN A 319 -3.27 15.77 9.26
CA ASN A 319 -4.59 16.31 9.59
C ASN A 319 -4.59 17.80 10.02
N ASN A 320 -3.58 18.55 9.59
CA ASN A 320 -3.54 19.99 9.84
C ASN A 320 -4.17 20.76 8.67
N TRP A 321 -5.50 20.63 8.58
CA TRP A 321 -6.30 21.13 7.46
C TRP A 321 -6.19 22.62 7.25
N GLN A 322 -6.17 23.41 8.36
CA GLN A 322 -6.11 24.88 8.30
C GLN A 322 -4.79 25.35 7.69
N ALA A 323 -3.66 24.84 8.18
CA ALA A 323 -2.35 25.19 7.62
C ALA A 323 -2.20 24.67 6.18
N ALA A 324 -2.66 23.44 5.90
CA ALA A 324 -2.64 22.89 4.55
C ALA A 324 -3.37 23.79 3.54
N CYS A 325 -4.58 24.27 3.91
CA CYS A 325 -5.36 25.19 3.09
C CYS A 325 -4.56 26.46 2.74
N GLN A 326 -3.91 27.09 3.74
CA GLN A 326 -3.12 28.30 3.55
C GLN A 326 -1.93 28.09 2.58
N TYR A 327 -1.20 26.99 2.72
CA TYR A 327 -0.07 26.70 1.85
C TYR A 327 -0.54 26.33 0.43
N LEU A 328 -1.63 25.58 0.29
CA LEU A 328 -2.19 25.21 -1.01
C LEU A 328 -2.80 26.40 -1.76
N GLU A 329 -3.45 27.34 -1.07
CA GLU A 329 -3.89 28.59 -1.66
C GLU A 329 -2.72 29.42 -2.23
N LYS A 330 -1.60 29.49 -1.48
CA LYS A 330 -0.38 30.11 -1.98
C LYS A 330 0.19 29.34 -3.17
N ALA A 331 0.23 28.00 -3.10
CA ALA A 331 0.73 27.17 -4.21
C ALA A 331 -0.02 27.43 -5.51
N VAL A 332 -1.36 27.43 -5.45
CA VAL A 332 -2.22 27.72 -6.61
C VAL A 332 -1.94 29.13 -7.17
N LYS A 333 -1.80 30.12 -6.29
CA LYS A 333 -1.47 31.52 -6.69
C LYS A 333 -0.08 31.62 -7.30
N SER A 334 0.88 30.84 -6.83
CA SER A 334 2.26 30.81 -7.35
C SER A 334 2.45 29.94 -8.59
N GLY A 335 1.36 29.43 -9.18
CA GLY A 335 1.40 28.66 -10.42
C GLY A 335 1.78 27.19 -10.25
N ALA A 336 1.43 26.58 -9.13
CA ALA A 336 1.51 25.15 -8.95
C ALA A 336 0.65 24.40 -10.00
N PRO A 337 0.98 23.12 -10.32
CA PRO A 337 0.18 22.33 -11.24
C PRO A 337 -1.31 22.28 -10.83
N PRO A 338 -2.23 22.08 -11.80
CA PRO A 338 -3.67 22.06 -11.53
C PRO A 338 -4.08 21.05 -10.45
N GLU A 339 -3.29 19.99 -10.25
CA GLU A 339 -3.50 18.99 -9.20
C GLU A 339 -3.47 19.56 -7.77
N ALA A 340 -2.76 20.67 -7.54
CA ALA A 340 -2.76 21.40 -6.28
C ALA A 340 -4.18 21.85 -5.88
N ARG A 341 -5.06 22.15 -6.86
CA ARG A 341 -6.46 22.48 -6.60
C ARG A 341 -7.25 21.33 -5.98
N LEU A 342 -6.94 20.08 -6.37
CA LEU A 342 -7.60 18.91 -5.74
C LEU A 342 -7.18 18.75 -4.27
N LEU A 343 -5.92 19.03 -3.96
CA LEU A 343 -5.44 19.04 -2.58
C LEU A 343 -6.10 20.19 -1.78
N LEU A 344 -6.22 21.36 -2.39
CA LEU A 344 -6.89 22.52 -1.80
C LEU A 344 -8.37 22.23 -1.53
N ALA A 345 -9.08 21.71 -2.52
CA ALA A 345 -10.49 21.31 -2.38
C ALA A 345 -10.66 20.28 -1.25
N ARG A 346 -9.71 19.33 -1.12
CA ARG A 346 -9.71 18.35 -0.02
C ARG A 346 -9.53 19.03 1.34
N ALA A 347 -8.60 19.99 1.47
CA ALA A 347 -8.39 20.74 2.69
C ALA A 347 -9.63 21.57 3.06
N GLN A 348 -10.23 22.25 2.09
CA GLN A 348 -11.43 23.06 2.26
C GLN A 348 -12.62 22.21 2.68
N LEU A 349 -12.82 21.03 2.08
CA LEU A 349 -13.87 20.10 2.46
C LEU A 349 -13.71 19.64 3.92
N GLN A 350 -12.48 19.36 4.36
CA GLN A 350 -12.21 19.01 5.77
C GLN A 350 -12.53 20.16 6.75
N LEU A 351 -12.48 21.40 6.28
CA LEU A 351 -12.84 22.60 7.06
C LEU A 351 -14.32 22.97 6.93
N GLY A 352 -15.14 22.18 6.23
CA GLY A 352 -16.55 22.48 5.97
C GLY A 352 -16.77 23.65 5.00
N LYS A 353 -15.77 24.01 4.19
CA LYS A 353 -15.83 25.06 3.18
C LYS A 353 -16.27 24.50 1.82
N ASP A 354 -17.47 23.93 1.76
CA ASP A 354 -17.94 23.16 0.60
C ASP A 354 -18.06 23.99 -0.68
N GLN A 355 -18.43 25.27 -0.56
CA GLN A 355 -18.54 26.16 -1.72
C GLN A 355 -17.16 26.43 -2.34
N ASP A 356 -16.16 26.70 -1.49
CA ASP A 356 -14.78 26.92 -1.93
C ASP A 356 -14.23 25.66 -2.60
N ALA A 357 -14.44 24.49 -1.99
CA ALA A 357 -14.03 23.21 -2.57
C ALA A 357 -14.69 22.94 -3.95
N ARG A 358 -15.96 23.29 -4.12
CA ARG A 358 -16.66 23.19 -5.44
C ARG A 358 -16.04 24.14 -6.47
N ALA A 359 -15.68 25.34 -6.05
CA ALA A 359 -15.04 26.30 -6.93
C ALA A 359 -13.69 25.78 -7.42
N GLU A 360 -12.87 25.21 -6.53
CA GLU A 360 -11.58 24.62 -6.92
C GLU A 360 -11.74 23.42 -7.87
N LEU A 361 -12.72 22.54 -7.67
CA LEU A 361 -13.01 21.44 -8.61
C LEU A 361 -13.45 21.96 -9.98
N THR A 362 -14.22 23.04 -10.00
CA THR A 362 -14.67 23.69 -11.25
C THR A 362 -13.48 24.27 -12.02
N GLN A 363 -12.57 24.96 -11.32
CA GLN A 363 -11.35 25.50 -11.90
C GLN A 363 -10.41 24.38 -12.40
N PHE A 364 -10.21 23.34 -11.60
CA PHE A 364 -9.43 22.17 -12.02
C PHE A 364 -9.96 21.59 -13.33
N ARG A 365 -11.30 21.43 -13.45
CA ARG A 365 -11.93 20.91 -14.67
C ARG A 365 -11.77 21.83 -15.87
N ALA A 366 -11.72 23.15 -15.65
CA ALA A 366 -11.49 24.13 -16.70
C ALA A 366 -10.03 24.12 -17.20
N GLU A 367 -9.07 24.00 -16.29
CA GLU A 367 -7.63 24.01 -16.60
C GLU A 367 -7.16 22.66 -17.17
N ARG A 368 -7.75 21.55 -16.73
CA ARG A 368 -7.36 20.20 -17.15
C ARG A 368 -8.56 19.29 -17.34
N LYS A 369 -8.71 18.75 -18.56
CA LYS A 369 -9.76 17.74 -18.80
C LYS A 369 -9.48 16.50 -17.96
N PRO A 370 -10.40 16.05 -17.06
CA PRO A 370 -10.16 14.89 -16.18
C PRO A 370 -9.73 13.62 -16.93
N LYS A 371 -10.26 13.40 -18.15
CA LYS A 371 -9.90 12.25 -18.99
C LYS A 371 -8.42 12.24 -19.43
N ALA A 372 -7.77 13.39 -19.49
CA ALA A 372 -6.36 13.54 -19.85
C ALA A 372 -5.43 13.44 -18.60
N SER A 373 -6.00 13.32 -17.42
CA SER A 373 -5.26 13.22 -16.16
C SER A 373 -4.85 11.77 -15.84
N SER A 374 -3.90 11.61 -14.92
CA SER A 374 -3.50 10.29 -14.43
C SER A 374 -4.70 9.55 -13.80
N PRO A 375 -4.69 8.21 -13.75
CA PRO A 375 -5.75 7.44 -13.08
C PRO A 375 -6.03 7.92 -11.65
N ASN A 376 -4.97 8.21 -10.88
CA ASN A 376 -5.10 8.67 -9.49
C ASN A 376 -5.70 10.07 -9.38
N THR A 377 -5.32 10.99 -10.26
CA THR A 377 -5.93 12.33 -10.34
C THR A 377 -7.43 12.23 -10.65
N ARG A 378 -7.81 11.32 -11.57
CA ARG A 378 -9.23 11.09 -11.89
C ARG A 378 -10.01 10.52 -10.71
N LEU A 379 -9.40 9.57 -9.96
CA LEU A 379 -10.02 9.01 -8.76
C LEU A 379 -10.18 10.08 -7.67
N ALA A 380 -9.14 10.86 -7.39
CA ALA A 380 -9.21 11.94 -6.41
C ALA A 380 -10.28 12.98 -6.77
N TYR A 381 -10.38 13.36 -8.04
CA TYR A 381 -11.43 14.26 -8.52
C TYR A 381 -12.82 13.66 -8.32
N ALA A 382 -13.03 12.40 -8.75
CA ALA A 382 -14.32 11.73 -8.64
C ALA A 382 -14.74 11.54 -7.18
N GLU A 383 -13.81 11.21 -6.31
CA GLU A 383 -14.06 11.09 -4.86
C GLU A 383 -14.54 12.42 -4.27
N LEU A 384 -13.82 13.51 -4.52
CA LEU A 384 -14.19 14.83 -4.01
C LEU A 384 -15.55 15.28 -4.55
N GLU A 385 -15.80 15.08 -5.85
CA GLU A 385 -17.08 15.40 -6.47
C GLU A 385 -18.23 14.62 -5.81
N GLN A 386 -18.05 13.33 -5.56
CA GLN A 386 -19.06 12.50 -4.89
C GLN A 386 -19.26 12.93 -3.43
N ARG A 387 -18.20 13.22 -2.67
CA ARG A 387 -18.31 13.71 -1.28
C ARG A 387 -19.09 15.01 -1.21
N LEU A 388 -18.83 15.95 -2.11
CA LEU A 388 -19.55 17.22 -2.19
C LEU A 388 -21.01 17.05 -2.57
N LYS A 389 -21.37 16.03 -3.35
CA LYS A 389 -22.78 15.68 -3.60
C LYS A 389 -23.48 15.20 -2.33
N LEU A 390 -22.81 14.47 -1.46
CA LEU A 390 -23.35 13.99 -0.18
C LEU A 390 -23.67 15.15 0.79
N GLU A 391 -22.81 16.15 0.88
CA GLU A 391 -23.01 17.30 1.79
C GLU A 391 -24.22 18.16 1.37
N ALA A 392 -24.53 18.24 0.10
CA ALA A 392 -25.49 19.20 -0.42
C ALA A 392 -26.98 18.94 -0.03
N ARG A 393 -27.33 17.81 0.62
CA ARG A 393 -28.73 17.37 0.57
C ARG A 393 -29.37 16.67 1.76
N SER A 394 -28.84 16.66 2.98
CA SER A 394 -29.59 16.01 4.07
C SER A 394 -29.81 16.84 5.30
N ASN A 395 -31.10 16.95 5.69
CA ASN A 395 -31.54 17.48 6.98
C ASN A 395 -31.67 16.35 8.04
N ILE A 396 -31.09 15.17 7.82
CA ILE A 396 -31.16 14.07 8.78
C ILE A 396 -30.25 14.41 9.96
N VAL A 397 -30.82 14.47 11.14
CA VAL A 397 -30.06 14.59 12.39
C VAL A 397 -29.41 13.23 12.67
N PRO A 398 -28.08 13.15 12.74
CA PRO A 398 -27.40 11.89 13.02
C PRO A 398 -27.86 11.27 14.35
N LEU A 399 -27.91 9.92 14.42
CA LEU A 399 -28.32 9.20 15.64
C LEU A 399 -27.52 9.59 16.87
N ILE A 400 -26.24 9.88 16.71
CA ILE A 400 -25.35 10.33 17.79
C ILE A 400 -25.79 11.65 18.42
N ASN A 401 -26.54 12.49 17.69
CA ASN A 401 -26.98 13.83 18.13
C ASN A 401 -28.45 13.83 18.57
N GLN A 402 -29.19 12.72 18.37
CA GLN A 402 -30.60 12.64 18.74
C GLN A 402 -30.75 12.44 20.26
N PRO A 403 -31.71 13.08 20.90
CA PRO A 403 -32.10 12.79 22.29
C PRO A 403 -32.49 11.32 22.45
N LEU A 404 -32.15 10.70 23.59
CA LEU A 404 -32.44 9.30 23.83
C LEU A 404 -33.92 8.93 23.70
N PRO A 405 -34.90 9.74 24.16
CA PRO A 405 -36.32 9.46 23.97
C PRO A 405 -36.74 9.35 22.48
N ASP A 406 -36.06 10.10 21.61
CA ASP A 406 -36.34 10.06 20.16
C ASP A 406 -35.66 8.84 19.51
N LEU A 407 -34.46 8.49 19.95
CA LEU A 407 -33.81 7.24 19.53
C LEU A 407 -34.64 6.01 19.87
N LEU A 408 -35.26 5.94 21.07
CA LEU A 408 -36.11 4.84 21.49
C LEU A 408 -37.39 4.70 20.64
N LYS A 409 -37.83 5.78 20.02
CA LYS A 409 -38.98 5.72 19.08
C LYS A 409 -38.57 5.15 17.73
N VAL A 410 -37.35 5.51 17.27
CA VAL A 410 -36.85 5.12 15.94
C VAL A 410 -36.19 3.74 15.97
N LEU A 411 -35.60 3.36 17.10
CA LEU A 411 -34.87 2.13 17.32
C LEU A 411 -35.51 1.34 18.47
N PRO A 412 -36.60 0.63 18.22
CA PRO A 412 -37.32 -0.14 19.27
C PRO A 412 -36.49 -1.23 19.90
N GLU A 413 -35.43 -1.70 19.25
CA GLU A 413 -34.43 -2.66 19.79
C GLU A 413 -33.62 -2.10 20.96
N LEU A 414 -33.61 -0.81 21.18
CA LEU A 414 -33.02 -0.17 22.36
C LEU A 414 -33.92 -0.22 23.60
N LYS A 415 -35.08 -0.86 23.51
CA LYS A 415 -35.97 -1.04 24.67
C LYS A 415 -35.24 -1.77 25.80
N GLY A 416 -35.26 -1.15 27.01
CA GLY A 416 -34.55 -1.67 28.16
C GLY A 416 -33.10 -1.23 28.25
N LEU A 417 -32.69 -0.24 27.46
CA LEU A 417 -31.36 0.39 27.58
C LEU A 417 -31.28 1.17 28.91
N GLU A 418 -30.25 0.86 29.68
CA GLU A 418 -29.80 1.64 30.84
C GLU A 418 -28.90 2.75 30.32
N ALA A 419 -29.41 3.97 30.29
CA ALA A 419 -28.73 5.11 29.68
C ALA A 419 -27.40 5.45 30.36
N ALA A 420 -26.38 5.74 29.57
CA ALA A 420 -25.13 6.28 30.06
C ALA A 420 -25.32 7.67 30.69
N SER A 421 -24.74 7.88 31.88
CA SER A 421 -24.79 9.18 32.57
C SER A 421 -23.75 10.17 32.05
N SER A 422 -22.65 9.68 31.46
CA SER A 422 -21.57 10.50 30.88
C SER A 422 -20.92 9.80 29.67
N GLN A 423 -20.01 10.50 29.00
CA GLN A 423 -19.20 9.97 27.89
C GLN A 423 -17.75 9.66 28.31
N GLU A 424 -17.45 9.67 29.61
CA GLU A 424 -16.08 9.49 30.11
C GLU A 424 -15.52 8.09 29.82
N GLU A 425 -16.37 7.08 29.79
CA GLU A 425 -15.98 5.70 29.42
C GLU A 425 -15.73 5.53 27.91
N LEU A 426 -16.22 6.42 27.05
CA LEU A 426 -16.19 6.29 25.59
C LEU A 426 -14.80 6.02 25.02
N PRO A 427 -13.73 6.77 25.40
CA PRO A 427 -12.40 6.53 24.83
C PRO A 427 -11.85 5.14 25.16
N GLU A 428 -12.07 4.66 26.37
CA GLU A 428 -11.60 3.33 26.79
C GLU A 428 -12.40 2.21 26.11
N ILE A 429 -13.71 2.38 25.99
CA ILE A 429 -14.58 1.44 25.27
C ILE A 429 -14.10 1.33 23.82
N LEU A 430 -13.90 2.46 23.13
CA LEU A 430 -13.41 2.49 21.74
C LEU A 430 -12.03 1.85 21.59
N ARG A 431 -11.13 2.10 22.52
CA ARG A 431 -9.81 1.50 22.53
C ARG A 431 -9.88 -0.04 22.59
N ARG A 432 -10.73 -0.57 23.48
CA ARG A 432 -10.89 -2.03 23.66
C ARG A 432 -11.57 -2.69 22.48
N ILE A 433 -12.66 -2.12 21.97
CA ILE A 433 -13.32 -2.59 20.75
C ILE A 433 -12.33 -2.55 19.58
N GLY A 434 -11.63 -1.42 19.43
CA GLY A 434 -10.66 -1.21 18.36
C GLY A 434 -9.55 -2.24 18.37
N GLY A 435 -8.99 -2.55 19.55
CA GLY A 435 -7.98 -3.57 19.71
C GLY A 435 -8.47 -4.98 19.31
N ASN A 436 -9.72 -5.31 19.62
CA ASN A 436 -10.33 -6.57 19.18
C ASN A 436 -10.52 -6.63 17.67
N VAL A 437 -11.04 -5.55 17.07
CA VAL A 437 -11.25 -5.47 15.61
C VAL A 437 -9.92 -5.51 14.86
N GLU A 438 -8.91 -4.79 15.33
CA GLU A 438 -7.55 -4.84 14.76
C GLU A 438 -6.96 -6.26 14.86
N SER A 439 -7.06 -6.88 16.05
CA SER A 439 -6.61 -8.26 16.26
C SER A 439 -7.34 -9.23 15.33
N PHE A 440 -8.66 -9.09 15.18
CA PHE A 440 -9.47 -9.90 14.30
C PHE A 440 -8.95 -9.81 12.85
N PHE A 441 -8.82 -8.62 12.27
CA PHE A 441 -8.37 -8.48 10.88
C PHE A 441 -6.90 -8.82 10.65
N ARG A 442 -6.07 -8.78 11.69
CA ARG A 442 -4.68 -9.25 11.62
C ARG A 442 -4.57 -10.78 11.66
N THR A 443 -5.47 -11.46 12.37
CA THR A 443 -5.37 -12.89 12.62
C THR A 443 -6.37 -13.73 11.84
N ILE A 444 -7.48 -13.13 11.35
CA ILE A 444 -8.47 -13.90 10.60
C ILE A 444 -7.82 -14.52 9.35
N PRO A 445 -7.85 -15.85 9.24
CA PRO A 445 -7.45 -16.50 8.02
C PRO A 445 -8.51 -16.28 6.93
N ASN A 446 -8.12 -16.42 5.67
CA ASN A 446 -9.10 -16.45 4.59
C ASN A 446 -10.13 -17.55 4.88
N THR A 447 -11.40 -17.23 4.75
CA THR A 447 -12.50 -18.15 5.06
C THR A 447 -13.42 -18.33 3.88
N ILE A 448 -14.01 -19.51 3.80
CA ILE A 448 -15.12 -19.83 2.90
C ILE A 448 -16.30 -20.34 3.72
N SER A 449 -17.50 -19.90 3.39
CA SER A 449 -18.74 -20.35 4.02
C SER A 449 -19.82 -20.63 2.98
N GLN A 450 -20.83 -21.36 3.37
CA GLN A 450 -22.11 -21.45 2.66
C GLN A 450 -22.93 -20.22 3.01
N GLU A 451 -23.38 -19.47 2.01
CA GLU A 451 -24.30 -18.36 2.14
C GLU A 451 -25.65 -18.73 1.50
N ASP A 452 -26.71 -18.72 2.26
CA ASP A 452 -28.08 -18.88 1.77
C ASP A 452 -28.76 -17.51 1.83
N VAL A 453 -29.23 -17.05 0.69
CA VAL A 453 -29.83 -15.71 0.52
C VAL A 453 -31.27 -15.87 0.10
N ARG A 454 -32.18 -15.29 0.88
CA ARG A 454 -33.55 -15.04 0.46
C ARG A 454 -33.70 -13.58 0.10
N GLU A 455 -33.99 -13.31 -1.16
CA GLU A 455 -34.27 -11.98 -1.68
C GLU A 455 -35.74 -11.79 -1.85
N GLU A 456 -36.32 -10.73 -1.26
CA GLU A 456 -37.73 -10.41 -1.33
C GLU A 456 -37.94 -9.01 -1.91
N ARG A 457 -38.76 -8.90 -2.95
CA ARG A 457 -39.27 -7.62 -3.42
C ARG A 457 -40.61 -7.38 -2.82
N LEU A 458 -40.75 -6.23 -2.14
CA LEU A 458 -42.05 -5.87 -1.50
C LEU A 458 -42.92 -5.05 -2.44
N GLY A 459 -44.23 -5.31 -2.39
CA GLY A 459 -45.26 -4.49 -3.01
C GLY A 459 -45.50 -3.19 -2.24
N LYS A 460 -46.33 -2.30 -2.78
CA LYS A 460 -46.74 -1.04 -2.14
C LYS A 460 -47.49 -1.24 -0.82
N ASP A 461 -48.07 -2.39 -0.64
CA ASP A 461 -48.77 -2.81 0.60
C ASP A 461 -47.83 -3.43 1.64
N GLY A 462 -46.53 -3.45 1.38
CA GLY A 462 -45.49 -4.04 2.24
C GLY A 462 -45.47 -5.58 2.20
N LYS A 463 -46.30 -6.23 1.39
CA LYS A 463 -46.28 -7.69 1.25
C LYS A 463 -45.26 -8.12 0.21
N VAL A 464 -44.76 -9.36 0.38
CA VAL A 464 -43.81 -9.96 -0.58
C VAL A 464 -44.53 -10.17 -1.93
N ALA A 465 -44.09 -9.46 -2.95
CA ALA A 465 -44.58 -9.59 -4.32
C ALA A 465 -43.80 -10.65 -5.11
N HIS A 466 -42.48 -10.75 -4.86
CA HIS A 466 -41.61 -11.74 -5.46
C HIS A 466 -40.55 -12.16 -4.44
N SER A 467 -40.17 -13.43 -4.44
CA SER A 467 -39.05 -13.95 -3.65
C SER A 467 -38.15 -14.83 -4.50
N LEU A 468 -36.85 -14.87 -4.15
CA LEU A 468 -35.86 -15.72 -4.77
C LEU A 468 -34.93 -16.26 -3.68
N ASP A 469 -34.78 -17.57 -3.62
CA ASP A 469 -33.81 -18.23 -2.74
C ASP A 469 -32.61 -18.64 -3.58
N GLN A 470 -31.41 -18.27 -3.11
CA GLN A 470 -30.12 -18.57 -3.75
C GLN A 470 -29.11 -19.05 -2.72
N SER A 471 -28.19 -19.88 -3.17
CA SER A 471 -27.08 -20.37 -2.32
C SER A 471 -25.75 -20.13 -3.02
N PHE A 472 -24.78 -19.64 -2.27
CA PHE A 472 -23.46 -19.28 -2.75
C PHE A 472 -22.37 -19.85 -1.87
N GLN A 473 -21.19 -20.00 -2.44
CA GLN A 473 -19.95 -20.06 -1.67
C GLN A 473 -19.46 -18.64 -1.43
N TYR A 474 -19.33 -18.25 -0.18
CA TYR A 474 -18.90 -16.91 0.21
C TYR A 474 -17.46 -16.92 0.73
N LEU A 475 -16.58 -16.19 0.05
CA LEU A 475 -15.17 -16.06 0.39
C LEU A 475 -14.89 -14.72 1.02
N ILE A 476 -14.15 -14.74 2.13
CA ILE A 476 -13.57 -13.56 2.75
C ILE A 476 -12.06 -13.66 2.63
N LEU A 477 -11.48 -12.71 1.88
CA LEU A 477 -10.03 -12.56 1.74
C LEU A 477 -9.58 -11.30 2.46
N VAL A 478 -8.70 -11.46 3.43
CA VAL A 478 -8.13 -10.35 4.19
C VAL A 478 -6.66 -10.18 3.84
N LYS A 479 -6.28 -8.97 3.44
CA LYS A 479 -4.89 -8.55 3.23
C LYS A 479 -4.57 -7.40 4.16
N THR A 480 -3.77 -7.67 5.16
CA THR A 480 -3.32 -6.65 6.10
C THR A 480 -2.08 -5.96 5.54
N ARG A 481 -2.15 -4.65 5.33
CA ARG A 481 -1.02 -3.76 5.01
C ARG A 481 -1.04 -2.64 6.03
N GLU A 482 -0.23 -2.73 7.04
CA GLU A 482 -0.19 -1.67 8.06
C GLU A 482 0.10 -0.30 7.41
N PRO A 483 -0.71 0.74 7.72
CA PRO A 483 -1.87 0.76 8.63
C PRO A 483 -3.20 0.33 7.97
N ASP A 484 -3.21 -0.07 6.71
CA ASP A 484 -4.43 -0.35 5.95
C ASP A 484 -4.82 -1.84 6.02
N VAL A 485 -6.12 -2.08 6.14
CA VAL A 485 -6.73 -3.41 6.05
C VAL A 485 -7.58 -3.47 4.79
N ASP A 486 -7.28 -4.45 3.92
CA ASP A 486 -8.01 -4.70 2.69
C ASP A 486 -8.84 -5.98 2.86
N VAL A 487 -10.15 -5.83 2.91
CA VAL A 487 -11.09 -6.95 2.98
C VAL A 487 -11.82 -7.06 1.66
N THR A 488 -11.73 -8.21 1.03
CA THR A 488 -12.44 -8.50 -0.21
C THR A 488 -13.37 -9.69 0.00
N GLU A 489 -14.63 -9.50 -0.33
CA GLU A 489 -15.67 -10.49 -0.17
C GLU A 489 -16.15 -10.93 -1.57
N TYR A 490 -16.17 -12.25 -1.82
CA TYR A 490 -16.52 -12.83 -3.11
C TYR A 490 -17.63 -13.85 -2.96
N ARG A 491 -18.49 -13.94 -3.97
CA ARG A 491 -19.43 -15.04 -4.13
C ARG A 491 -19.04 -15.93 -5.29
N GLY A 492 -19.09 -17.24 -5.06
CA GLY A 492 -18.91 -18.27 -6.07
C GLY A 492 -20.19 -19.08 -6.23
N ASP A 493 -20.39 -19.68 -7.42
CA ASP A 493 -21.41 -20.68 -7.64
C ASP A 493 -21.01 -22.04 -7.01
N SER A 494 -21.88 -23.03 -7.11
CA SER A 494 -21.63 -24.39 -6.62
C SER A 494 -20.42 -25.08 -7.27
N GLN A 495 -19.89 -24.51 -8.36
CA GLN A 495 -18.68 -24.99 -9.05
C GLN A 495 -17.44 -24.14 -8.69
N GLY A 496 -17.58 -23.19 -7.76
CA GLY A 496 -16.49 -22.28 -7.34
C GLY A 496 -16.14 -21.22 -8.37
N ARG A 497 -16.97 -20.99 -9.38
CA ARG A 497 -16.77 -19.90 -10.35
C ARG A 497 -17.26 -18.60 -9.71
N MET A 498 -16.44 -17.56 -9.77
CA MET A 498 -16.82 -16.24 -9.27
C MET A 498 -18.07 -15.74 -9.98
N ILE A 499 -19.08 -15.41 -9.20
CA ILE A 499 -20.27 -14.74 -9.71
C ILE A 499 -19.98 -13.24 -9.70
N LEU A 500 -19.74 -12.70 -10.90
CA LEU A 500 -19.77 -11.25 -11.09
C LEU A 500 -21.20 -10.78 -10.83
N VAL A 501 -21.32 -9.75 -10.01
CA VAL A 501 -22.62 -9.19 -9.59
C VAL A 501 -23.31 -8.43 -10.74
N ASP A 502 -23.30 -8.99 -11.93
CA ASP A 502 -24.08 -8.51 -13.06
C ASP A 502 -25.40 -9.28 -13.10
N ASN A 503 -26.44 -8.66 -12.52
CA ASN A 503 -27.82 -9.14 -12.71
C ASN A 503 -28.46 -8.36 -13.87
N PRO A 504 -28.42 -8.85 -15.12
CA PRO A 504 -28.91 -8.12 -16.28
C PRO A 504 -30.43 -7.89 -16.24
N GLU A 505 -31.15 -8.62 -15.42
CA GLU A 505 -32.61 -8.50 -15.35
C GLU A 505 -33.11 -7.48 -14.31
N GLY A 506 -32.26 -6.97 -13.42
CA GLY A 506 -32.55 -5.86 -12.49
C GLY A 506 -33.71 -6.12 -11.50
N ARG A 507 -34.10 -7.39 -11.31
CA ARG A 507 -35.26 -7.76 -10.48
C ARG A 507 -34.91 -7.86 -9.01
N PHE A 508 -33.65 -8.17 -8.69
CA PHE A 508 -33.16 -8.44 -7.35
C PHE A 508 -31.99 -7.52 -7.00
N MET A 509 -31.74 -7.42 -5.72
CA MET A 509 -30.66 -6.58 -5.18
C MET A 509 -29.61 -7.46 -4.52
N LEU A 510 -28.38 -7.38 -4.96
CA LEU A 510 -27.27 -8.08 -4.34
C LEU A 510 -26.57 -7.17 -3.33
N THR A 511 -26.39 -7.70 -2.12
CA THR A 511 -25.72 -7.01 -1.01
C THR A 511 -24.49 -7.81 -0.55
N ALA A 512 -23.41 -7.13 -0.19
CA ALA A 512 -22.15 -7.73 0.27
C ALA A 512 -21.42 -6.78 1.22
N GLY A 513 -20.31 -7.20 1.81
CA GLY A 513 -19.46 -6.31 2.62
C GLY A 513 -19.78 -6.34 4.11
N PHE A 514 -20.38 -7.40 4.60
CA PHE A 514 -20.87 -7.46 5.99
C PHE A 514 -19.77 -7.69 7.03
N THR A 515 -18.69 -8.37 6.65
CA THR A 515 -17.51 -8.56 7.51
C THR A 515 -16.78 -7.25 7.70
N SER A 516 -16.67 -6.44 6.66
CA SER A 516 -15.95 -5.16 6.68
C SER A 516 -16.70 -4.05 7.43
N LEU A 517 -17.99 -4.20 7.76
CA LEU A 517 -18.73 -3.20 8.56
C LEU A 517 -18.07 -2.95 9.92
N SER A 518 -17.50 -3.96 10.55
CA SER A 518 -16.82 -3.81 11.85
C SER A 518 -15.57 -2.94 11.79
N LEU A 519 -15.01 -2.68 10.59
CA LEU A 519 -13.86 -1.78 10.39
C LEU A 519 -14.12 -0.34 10.86
N ILE A 520 -15.37 0.07 11.00
CA ILE A 520 -15.75 1.37 11.59
C ILE A 520 -15.11 1.54 12.98
N PHE A 521 -14.95 0.45 13.73
CA PHE A 521 -14.33 0.44 15.05
C PHE A 521 -12.81 0.18 15.03
N HIS A 522 -12.21 -0.13 13.88
CA HIS A 522 -10.77 -0.34 13.77
C HIS A 522 -9.99 0.96 14.07
N PRO A 523 -8.88 0.95 14.84
CA PRO A 523 -8.16 2.16 15.26
C PRO A 523 -7.80 3.11 14.10
N ALA A 524 -7.42 2.56 12.95
CA ALA A 524 -7.10 3.35 11.75
C ALA A 524 -8.30 4.12 11.15
N PHE A 525 -9.53 3.76 11.51
CA PHE A 525 -10.75 4.34 10.95
C PHE A 525 -11.63 5.05 12.00
N GLN A 526 -11.38 4.85 13.30
CA GLN A 526 -12.18 5.48 14.37
C GLN A 526 -12.23 7.01 14.24
N SER A 527 -11.13 7.67 13.89
CA SER A 527 -11.09 9.12 13.71
C SER A 527 -11.96 9.65 12.56
N ASN A 528 -12.47 8.76 11.72
CA ASN A 528 -13.31 9.10 10.55
C ASN A 528 -14.82 8.96 10.82
N THR A 529 -15.18 8.61 12.05
CA THR A 529 -16.54 8.35 12.50
C THR A 529 -16.75 8.98 13.87
N ASN A 530 -17.90 9.62 14.08
CA ASN A 530 -18.28 10.14 15.38
C ASN A 530 -19.01 9.05 16.16
N PHE A 531 -18.70 8.92 17.45
CA PHE A 531 -19.27 7.91 18.34
C PHE A 531 -19.97 8.56 19.54
N ARG A 532 -20.97 7.84 20.05
CA ARG A 532 -21.66 8.16 21.31
C ARG A 532 -21.94 6.87 22.09
N TYR A 533 -21.50 6.81 23.33
CA TYR A 533 -21.87 5.76 24.26
C TYR A 533 -23.32 5.98 24.71
N LEU A 534 -24.22 5.05 24.38
CA LEU A 534 -25.65 5.16 24.74
C LEU A 534 -25.93 4.58 26.12
N GLY A 535 -25.17 3.54 26.56
CA GLY A 535 -25.41 2.89 27.84
C GLY A 535 -25.24 1.39 27.78
N ARG A 536 -25.94 0.66 28.66
CA ARG A 536 -25.84 -0.79 28.79
C ARG A 536 -27.20 -1.46 28.54
N GLN A 537 -27.18 -2.64 27.97
CA GLN A 537 -28.39 -3.42 27.69
C GLN A 537 -28.09 -4.91 27.76
N SER A 538 -29.10 -5.74 28.09
CA SER A 538 -28.98 -7.19 27.94
C SER A 538 -29.43 -7.60 26.54
N LEU A 539 -28.58 -8.33 25.81
CA LEU A 539 -28.88 -8.89 24.49
C LEU A 539 -28.69 -10.41 24.55
N HIS A 540 -29.76 -11.18 24.42
CA HIS A 540 -29.72 -12.65 24.43
C HIS A 540 -28.96 -13.25 25.63
N GLY A 541 -29.07 -12.63 26.80
CA GLY A 541 -28.37 -13.05 28.02
C GLY A 541 -26.99 -12.47 28.21
N HIS A 542 -26.41 -11.82 27.22
CA HIS A 542 -25.14 -11.10 27.33
C HIS A 542 -25.36 -9.69 27.86
N LYS A 543 -24.52 -9.26 28.78
CA LYS A 543 -24.44 -7.83 29.16
C LYS A 543 -23.67 -7.11 28.05
N THR A 544 -24.29 -6.08 27.46
CA THR A 544 -23.69 -5.35 26.36
C THR A 544 -23.50 -3.87 26.67
N VAL A 545 -22.46 -3.30 26.09
CA VAL A 545 -22.26 -1.87 25.90
C VAL A 545 -22.88 -1.49 24.57
N VAL A 546 -23.69 -0.44 24.53
CA VAL A 546 -24.38 0.01 23.32
C VAL A 546 -23.76 1.31 22.85
N MET A 547 -23.32 1.31 21.59
CA MET A 547 -22.62 2.42 20.94
C MET A 547 -23.39 2.89 19.72
N ALA A 548 -23.69 4.17 19.62
CA ALA A 548 -24.13 4.81 18.37
C ALA A 548 -22.91 5.37 17.62
N PHE A 549 -22.99 5.38 16.29
CA PHE A 549 -21.98 5.97 15.41
C PHE A 549 -22.62 6.67 14.21
N ALA A 550 -21.89 7.64 13.64
CA ALA A 550 -22.28 8.31 12.41
C ALA A 550 -21.04 8.75 11.63
N GLN A 551 -21.00 8.44 10.35
CA GLN A 551 -19.95 8.91 9.43
C GLN A 551 -20.17 10.37 9.04
N THR A 552 -19.10 11.06 8.66
CA THR A 552 -19.12 12.40 8.09
C THR A 552 -18.53 12.40 6.70
N ALA A 553 -19.05 13.18 5.77
CA ALA A 553 -18.56 13.23 4.41
C ALA A 553 -17.10 13.69 4.33
N GLN A 554 -16.71 14.57 5.25
CA GLN A 554 -15.36 15.11 5.34
C GLN A 554 -14.34 14.02 5.71
N ASN A 555 -14.66 13.20 6.69
CA ASN A 555 -13.72 12.28 7.34
C ASN A 555 -13.88 10.83 6.96
N ALA A 556 -15.05 10.40 6.46
CA ALA A 556 -15.31 8.98 6.19
C ALA A 556 -14.30 8.40 5.18
N ARG A 557 -13.55 7.38 5.61
CA ARG A 557 -12.65 6.59 4.76
C ARG A 557 -13.31 5.29 4.30
N LEU A 558 -14.19 4.73 5.12
CA LEU A 558 -15.00 3.56 4.81
C LEU A 558 -16.33 4.04 4.24
N LEU A 559 -16.37 4.28 2.94
CA LEU A 559 -17.57 4.71 2.24
C LEU A 559 -18.19 3.50 1.57
N GLU A 560 -19.49 3.38 1.73
CA GLU A 560 -20.25 2.36 1.04
C GLU A 560 -20.61 2.81 -0.37
N GLN A 561 -20.54 1.89 -1.31
CA GLN A 561 -20.90 2.14 -2.70
C GLN A 561 -22.30 1.60 -2.98
N PHE A 562 -23.14 2.46 -3.52
CA PHE A 562 -24.49 2.10 -3.96
C PHE A 562 -24.60 2.29 -5.47
N SER A 563 -25.26 1.34 -6.14
CA SER A 563 -25.43 1.36 -7.59
C SER A 563 -26.85 1.09 -8.02
N VAL A 564 -27.34 1.89 -8.96
CA VAL A 564 -28.66 1.71 -9.62
C VAL A 564 -28.45 1.79 -11.13
N GLY A 565 -28.63 0.68 -11.83
CA GLY A 565 -28.29 0.60 -13.25
C GLY A 565 -26.81 0.82 -13.50
N THR A 566 -26.44 1.80 -14.30
CA THR A 566 -25.05 2.21 -14.58
C THR A 566 -24.57 3.32 -13.66
N THR A 567 -25.42 3.86 -12.80
CA THR A 567 -25.07 4.95 -11.90
C THR A 567 -24.59 4.37 -10.58
N THR A 568 -23.38 4.74 -10.20
CA THR A 568 -22.75 4.34 -8.94
C THR A 568 -22.37 5.58 -8.14
N GLY A 569 -22.58 5.56 -6.85
CA GLY A 569 -22.22 6.65 -5.96
C GLY A 569 -21.93 6.17 -4.53
N LEU A 570 -21.32 7.03 -3.76
CA LEU A 570 -21.02 6.78 -2.35
C LEU A 570 -22.21 7.14 -1.48
N ILE A 571 -22.39 6.41 -0.40
CA ILE A 571 -23.37 6.72 0.64
C ILE A 571 -22.68 6.76 2.00
N LEU A 572 -23.28 7.49 2.94
CA LEU A 572 -22.86 7.53 4.32
C LEU A 572 -23.80 6.75 5.21
N GLN A 573 -23.25 6.12 6.21
CA GLN A 573 -23.96 5.33 7.19
C GLN A 573 -23.87 5.92 8.59
N GLN A 574 -24.85 5.61 9.38
CA GLN A 574 -24.90 5.72 10.83
C GLN A 574 -25.41 4.42 11.41
N GLY A 575 -25.34 4.23 12.71
CA GLY A 575 -25.88 3.00 13.28
C GLY A 575 -25.68 2.85 14.77
N VAL A 576 -26.00 1.64 15.24
CA VAL A 576 -25.83 1.22 16.62
C VAL A 576 -25.18 -0.17 16.64
N ALA A 577 -24.25 -0.35 17.58
CA ALA A 577 -23.59 -1.64 17.84
C ALA A 577 -23.82 -2.08 19.28
N TRP A 578 -24.07 -3.36 19.48
CA TRP A 578 -24.12 -4.04 20.77
C TRP A 578 -22.84 -4.85 20.93
N ILE A 579 -22.08 -4.50 21.93
CA ILE A 579 -20.73 -5.02 22.20
C ILE A 579 -20.77 -5.73 23.54
N ASP A 580 -20.29 -6.96 23.61
CA ASP A 580 -20.18 -7.71 24.86
C ASP A 580 -19.34 -6.93 25.88
N ALA A 581 -19.87 -6.77 27.10
CA ALA A 581 -19.26 -5.91 28.11
C ALA A 581 -17.96 -6.48 28.73
N GLU A 582 -17.70 -7.78 28.57
CA GLU A 582 -16.51 -8.45 29.12
C GLU A 582 -15.43 -8.59 28.04
N SER A 583 -15.78 -9.21 26.92
CA SER A 583 -14.87 -9.51 25.83
C SER A 583 -14.65 -8.35 24.85
N PHE A 584 -15.55 -7.37 24.82
CA PHE A 584 -15.58 -6.28 23.85
C PHE A 584 -15.69 -6.75 22.38
N GLN A 585 -16.29 -7.92 22.17
CA GLN A 585 -16.65 -8.40 20.84
C GLN A 585 -17.98 -7.79 20.39
N ILE A 586 -18.08 -7.47 19.11
CA ILE A 586 -19.32 -6.97 18.51
C ILE A 586 -20.24 -8.19 18.34
N LEU A 587 -21.40 -8.17 18.98
CA LEU A 587 -22.41 -9.23 18.89
C LEU A 587 -23.47 -8.93 17.84
N ARG A 588 -23.86 -7.68 17.73
CA ARG A 588 -24.84 -7.20 16.75
C ARG A 588 -24.49 -5.79 16.30
N MET A 589 -24.72 -5.52 15.05
CA MET A 589 -24.55 -4.18 14.46
C MET A 589 -25.71 -3.87 13.56
N ARG A 590 -26.25 -2.68 13.68
CA ARG A 590 -27.23 -2.11 12.77
C ARG A 590 -26.64 -0.87 12.14
N THR A 591 -26.73 -0.79 10.82
CA THR A 591 -26.42 0.42 10.07
C THR A 591 -27.68 0.95 9.38
N ASP A 592 -27.83 2.24 9.33
CA ASP A 592 -28.89 2.95 8.66
C ASP A 592 -28.30 4.00 7.71
N LEU A 593 -29.01 4.28 6.62
CA LEU A 593 -28.63 5.35 5.70
C LEU A 593 -28.59 6.68 6.43
N LEU A 594 -27.46 7.38 6.32
CA LEU A 594 -27.31 8.75 6.80
C LEU A 594 -27.44 9.75 5.65
N LYS A 595 -26.71 9.52 4.55
CA LYS A 595 -26.73 10.39 3.37
C LYS A 595 -26.53 9.61 2.09
N ALA A 596 -27.22 10.00 1.03
CA ALA A 596 -27.05 9.46 -0.30
C ALA A 596 -27.16 10.55 -1.37
N PRO A 597 -26.56 10.37 -2.55
CA PRO A 597 -26.84 11.20 -3.71
C PRO A 597 -28.33 11.13 -4.10
N SER A 598 -28.92 12.27 -4.44
CA SER A 598 -30.35 12.35 -4.75
C SER A 598 -30.75 11.59 -6.01
N GLU A 599 -29.83 11.39 -6.93
CA GLU A 599 -30.04 10.64 -8.16
C GLU A 599 -30.45 9.19 -7.92
N PHE A 600 -30.19 8.64 -6.74
CA PHE A 600 -30.62 7.28 -6.38
C PHE A 600 -32.06 7.17 -5.91
N GLU A 601 -32.70 8.29 -5.53
CA GLU A 601 -34.03 8.31 -4.88
C GLU A 601 -34.09 7.34 -3.67
N LEU A 602 -32.93 7.09 -3.02
CA LEU A 602 -32.79 6.16 -1.89
C LEU A 602 -33.38 6.81 -0.63
N GLN A 603 -34.44 6.22 -0.11
CA GLN A 603 -35.16 6.72 1.06
C GLN A 603 -34.71 6.06 2.34
N ARG A 604 -34.44 4.75 2.27
CA ARG A 604 -34.02 3.97 3.41
C ARG A 604 -33.04 2.89 2.98
N GLN A 605 -32.14 2.60 3.85
CA GLN A 605 -31.27 1.47 3.80
C GLN A 605 -30.86 1.12 5.22
N THR A 606 -31.20 -0.08 5.61
CA THR A 606 -30.89 -0.64 6.93
C THR A 606 -30.25 -1.99 6.72
N THR A 607 -29.11 -2.20 7.37
CA THR A 607 -28.44 -3.50 7.42
C THR A 607 -28.28 -3.90 8.88
N GLU A 608 -28.74 -5.08 9.23
CA GLU A 608 -28.58 -5.67 10.56
C GLU A 608 -27.71 -6.92 10.45
N VAL A 609 -26.62 -6.96 11.20
CA VAL A 609 -25.68 -8.09 11.25
C VAL A 609 -25.66 -8.65 12.65
N THR A 610 -25.89 -9.94 12.76
CA THR A 610 -25.65 -10.71 13.98
C THR A 610 -24.38 -11.54 13.81
N TYR A 611 -23.44 -11.37 14.72
CA TYR A 611 -22.19 -12.13 14.75
C TYR A 611 -22.29 -13.28 15.72
N ASP A 612 -21.67 -14.40 15.35
CA ASP A 612 -21.62 -15.59 16.19
C ASP A 612 -20.22 -16.16 16.23
N LYS A 613 -19.95 -16.90 17.27
CA LYS A 613 -18.70 -17.58 17.54
C LYS A 613 -18.54 -18.78 16.61
N VAL A 614 -17.49 -18.79 15.80
CA VAL A 614 -17.13 -19.90 14.90
C VAL A 614 -15.81 -20.51 15.38
N GLU A 615 -15.82 -21.81 15.66
CA GLU A 615 -14.63 -22.56 16.07
C GLU A 615 -14.06 -23.32 14.87
N PHE A 616 -12.75 -23.14 14.63
CA PHE A 616 -12.01 -23.87 13.62
C PHE A 616 -11.05 -24.84 14.32
N LYS A 617 -10.92 -26.04 13.80
CA LYS A 617 -10.03 -27.06 14.39
C LYS A 617 -8.56 -26.65 14.34
N GLU A 618 -8.21 -25.82 13.38
CA GLU A 618 -6.85 -25.38 13.09
C GLU A 618 -6.45 -24.09 13.84
N GLU A 619 -7.41 -23.43 14.52
CA GLU A 619 -7.18 -22.17 15.22
C GLU A 619 -7.37 -22.34 16.74
N ALA A 620 -6.50 -21.70 17.52
CA ALA A 620 -6.51 -21.81 18.97
C ALA A 620 -7.66 -21.01 19.64
N TRP A 621 -8.27 -20.07 18.92
CA TRP A 621 -9.34 -19.19 19.38
C TRP A 621 -10.48 -19.10 18.38
N PRO A 622 -11.70 -18.93 18.90
CA PRO A 622 -12.85 -18.74 18.06
C PRO A 622 -12.81 -17.39 17.32
N VAL A 623 -13.38 -17.38 16.15
CA VAL A 623 -13.50 -16.19 15.31
C VAL A 623 -14.97 -15.74 15.30
N TRP A 624 -15.23 -14.45 15.47
CA TRP A 624 -16.57 -13.88 15.37
C TRP A 624 -16.89 -13.48 13.94
N LEU A 625 -17.82 -14.18 13.32
CA LEU A 625 -18.20 -13.98 11.91
C LEU A 625 -19.68 -13.67 11.78
N PRO A 626 -20.11 -12.96 10.71
CA PRO A 626 -21.53 -12.79 10.42
C PRO A 626 -22.25 -14.14 10.36
N ARG A 627 -23.35 -14.25 11.09
CA ARG A 627 -24.19 -15.45 11.11
C ARG A 627 -25.48 -15.25 10.34
N GLU A 628 -26.12 -14.11 10.56
CA GLU A 628 -27.31 -13.69 9.88
C GLU A 628 -27.23 -12.20 9.56
N VAL A 629 -27.66 -11.84 8.36
CA VAL A 629 -27.71 -10.45 7.92
C VAL A 629 -29.05 -10.18 7.26
N ALA A 630 -29.74 -9.17 7.76
CA ALA A 630 -30.98 -8.66 7.15
C ALA A 630 -30.72 -7.29 6.54
N VAL A 631 -31.07 -7.12 5.28
CA VAL A 631 -30.91 -5.85 4.54
C VAL A 631 -32.26 -5.39 4.03
N THR A 632 -32.64 -4.16 4.35
CA THR A 632 -33.84 -3.51 3.81
C THR A 632 -33.43 -2.28 3.02
N VAL A 633 -33.90 -2.17 1.78
CA VAL A 633 -33.66 -1.00 0.93
C VAL A 633 -34.98 -0.51 0.38
N GLU A 634 -35.22 0.80 0.50
CA GLU A 634 -36.39 1.49 -0.03
C GLU A 634 -35.94 2.59 -0.99
N LEU A 635 -36.33 2.44 -2.25
CA LEU A 635 -36.35 3.51 -3.24
C LEU A 635 -37.74 4.13 -3.28
N LYS A 636 -37.92 5.24 -3.98
CA LYS A 636 -39.17 5.96 -4.06
C LYS A 636 -40.42 5.07 -4.36
N ASP A 637 -40.24 4.07 -5.20
CA ASP A 637 -41.34 3.22 -5.73
C ASP A 637 -41.12 1.71 -5.54
N ARG A 638 -40.00 1.31 -4.91
CA ARG A 638 -39.59 -0.08 -4.79
C ARG A 638 -38.90 -0.34 -3.47
N SER A 639 -39.18 -1.49 -2.87
CA SER A 639 -38.57 -1.96 -1.64
C SER A 639 -38.09 -3.39 -1.78
N TRP A 640 -36.96 -3.69 -1.15
CA TRP A 640 -36.37 -5.03 -1.07
C TRP A 640 -36.06 -5.36 0.37
N HIS A 641 -36.18 -6.65 0.69
CA HIS A 641 -35.73 -7.23 1.95
C HIS A 641 -34.94 -8.50 1.63
N ASN A 642 -33.68 -8.53 2.03
CA ASN A 642 -32.76 -9.65 1.82
C ASN A 642 -32.35 -10.23 3.17
N LEU A 643 -32.44 -11.55 3.28
CA LEU A 643 -31.98 -12.28 4.44
C LEU A 643 -30.85 -13.23 4.03
N HIS A 644 -29.68 -13.03 4.59
CA HIS A 644 -28.48 -13.84 4.36
C HIS A 644 -28.20 -14.69 5.61
N ARG A 645 -27.91 -15.98 5.41
CA ARG A 645 -27.52 -16.92 6.49
C ARG A 645 -26.23 -17.61 6.10
N TYR A 646 -25.28 -17.56 7.02
CA TYR A 646 -23.96 -18.14 6.83
C TYR A 646 -23.78 -19.40 7.66
N SER A 647 -23.23 -20.43 7.02
CA SER A 647 -23.01 -21.75 7.64
C SER A 647 -21.76 -22.44 7.06
N ALA A 648 -21.40 -23.59 7.63
CA ALA A 648 -20.34 -24.45 7.12
C ALA A 648 -19.01 -23.71 6.87
N PHE A 649 -18.60 -22.84 7.80
CA PHE A 649 -17.35 -22.09 7.74
C PHE A 649 -16.14 -23.03 7.67
N LYS A 650 -15.19 -22.73 6.79
CA LYS A 650 -13.93 -23.44 6.61
C LYS A 650 -12.80 -22.45 6.42
N LEU A 651 -11.62 -22.82 6.88
CA LEU A 651 -10.39 -22.07 6.58
C LEU A 651 -9.92 -22.38 5.17
N PHE A 652 -9.35 -21.36 4.55
CA PHE A 652 -8.87 -21.47 3.18
C PHE A 652 -7.50 -20.79 3.09
N ARG A 653 -6.48 -21.56 2.71
CA ARG A 653 -5.13 -21.04 2.46
C ARG A 653 -4.85 -21.06 0.97
N VAL A 654 -4.56 -19.90 0.40
CA VAL A 654 -4.04 -19.81 -0.98
C VAL A 654 -2.55 -20.06 -0.94
N THR A 655 -2.13 -21.26 -1.31
CA THR A 655 -0.72 -21.55 -1.57
C THR A 655 -0.50 -21.38 -3.07
N ALA A 656 -0.04 -20.22 -3.51
CA ALA A 656 0.38 -20.02 -4.89
C ALA A 656 1.79 -20.61 -5.05
N THR A 657 1.90 -21.79 -5.62
CA THR A 657 3.17 -22.34 -6.09
C THR A 657 3.30 -21.96 -7.57
N GLU A 658 4.08 -20.93 -7.84
CA GLU A 658 4.39 -20.52 -9.22
C GLU A 658 5.48 -21.48 -9.76
N HIS A 659 5.09 -22.45 -10.56
CA HIS A 659 6.03 -23.24 -11.36
C HIS A 659 6.44 -22.42 -12.59
N ILE A 660 7.56 -21.73 -12.48
CA ILE A 660 8.24 -21.17 -13.66
C ILE A 660 8.82 -22.37 -14.41
N LYS A 661 8.21 -22.76 -15.52
CA LYS A 661 8.86 -23.66 -16.49
C LYS A 661 10.02 -22.88 -17.08
N ASP A 662 11.24 -23.43 -16.95
CA ASP A 662 12.38 -22.95 -17.71
C ASP A 662 12.04 -23.00 -19.20
N PRO A 663 12.35 -21.96 -19.98
CA PRO A 663 12.18 -22.00 -21.42
C PRO A 663 13.08 -23.13 -21.95
N GLN A 664 12.45 -24.19 -22.51
CA GLN A 664 13.17 -25.21 -23.25
C GLN A 664 13.94 -24.51 -24.38
N THR A 665 15.25 -24.60 -24.35
CA THR A 665 16.12 -24.29 -25.50
C THR A 665 15.59 -25.03 -26.72
N ALA A 666 15.08 -24.28 -27.68
CA ALA A 666 14.75 -24.80 -28.99
C ALA A 666 16.04 -25.41 -29.58
N SER A 667 16.06 -26.70 -29.72
CA SER A 667 17.10 -27.39 -30.47
C SER A 667 17.03 -26.90 -31.93
N GLU A 668 18.08 -26.27 -32.39
CA GLU A 668 18.32 -25.99 -33.79
C GLU A 668 18.30 -27.32 -34.59
N THR A 669 17.25 -27.53 -35.34
CA THR A 669 17.25 -28.55 -36.40
C THR A 669 17.92 -27.92 -37.62
N THR A 670 19.15 -28.31 -37.84
CA THR A 670 19.90 -28.11 -39.10
C THR A 670 19.13 -28.74 -40.25
N PRO A 671 18.83 -28.04 -41.37
CA PRO A 671 18.32 -28.72 -42.55
C PRO A 671 19.48 -29.41 -43.28
N ALA A 672 19.27 -30.69 -43.63
CA ALA A 672 20.18 -31.46 -44.47
C ALA A 672 20.18 -30.94 -45.94
N PRO A 673 21.29 -31.01 -46.64
CA PRO A 673 21.40 -30.54 -48.01
C PRO A 673 20.82 -31.53 -49.01
N ASN A 674 20.02 -31.04 -49.95
CA ASN A 674 19.90 -31.54 -51.29
C ASN A 674 19.81 -30.38 -52.27
#